data_11b7d4cc72d8b83d90f8c21df2d7fb36
#
_entry.id   11b7d4cc72d8b83d90f8c21df2d7fb36
#
_cell.length_a   1.000
_cell.length_b   1.000
_cell.length_c   1.000
_cell.angle_alpha   90.00
_cell.angle_beta   90.00
_cell.angle_gamma   90.00
#
_symmetry.space_group_name_H-M   'P 1'
#
loop_
_entity.id
_entity.type
_entity.pdbx_description
1 polymer ?
#
loop_
_entity_poly.entity_id
_entity_poly.type
_entity_poly.pdbx_seq_one_letter_code
_entity_poly.pdbx_strand_id
1 'polypeptide(L)'
;MRNDLMYVIPAGSHTSEAIVAILDCHPEIKFVSLVGIDLAGNDTDEKIPVKIFKKDINDFFTGSAVQTDGSSVVLTGIASLNNAKVDMLADPTVNWFVDYNYEHIDIQTGKPVGTLRIPAFLEHDGVRVDSRSILAQSLQYVSKELLTLLKSGKKISGLEHVNGEDVEEIIFTSGTELEFWIKTPAEKAPVEELSATQAMQENYWARTRGDARTALEESLLMMANYGLEPEMGHKEVGGLKAQIDESGAVTHVVEQLEIDWRFANAMQAADNELQARILVKEVFRENGLEVSFKAKPIIGVAGNGEHTHVGFAAKMKNGKIVNLFAPNDMKADFMSAVGYGAIMGVLKNYEAINPFVSATNDSLNRLKPGFEAPVCIVTSLGHNPAVPSRNRTILAGLVRDVNNPLATRFEVRAPNPFTNTYIALSAFYLAMVDGVKAAVSAGKTTEELLAELSKDAGTPGFYLEKDRAYRSEHDVFEDYSAEERDRLFGKPPATVWENMKGIEKYPDKVAVITAGNAFRKPLVDAFVNGALLRWKTELTTRIIPENLDMIREYQCLHNQTTGTDVDDEKWAKINALRVYLAKDSKAQKSLFCRLKSALAAGEYDAASDMQIEMSAKMEELKSMYSNYKKNMIDCCIE
;
A
#
# COMPACT_ATOMS: atom_id res chain seq x y z
N MET A 1 -20.85 -15.96 -16.20
CA MET A 1 -21.21 -15.53 -14.82
C MET A 1 -22.24 -16.50 -14.27
N ARG A 2 -21.99 -17.05 -13.10
CA ARG A 2 -22.91 -17.99 -12.45
C ARG A 2 -23.80 -17.20 -11.49
N ASN A 3 -24.94 -16.75 -11.98
CA ASN A 3 -25.91 -15.92 -11.22
C ASN A 3 -26.59 -16.65 -10.06
N ASP A 4 -26.23 -17.93 -9.81
CA ASP A 4 -26.83 -18.81 -8.81
C ASP A 4 -25.86 -19.10 -7.63
N LEU A 5 -24.72 -18.42 -7.55
CA LEU A 5 -23.76 -18.51 -6.44
C LEU A 5 -23.98 -17.38 -5.44
N MET A 6 -23.74 -17.67 -4.17
CA MET A 6 -23.69 -16.67 -3.12
C MET A 6 -22.25 -16.18 -2.93
N TYR A 7 -22.00 -14.91 -3.10
CA TYR A 7 -20.64 -14.33 -3.01
C TYR A 7 -20.38 -13.63 -1.69
N VAL A 8 -21.42 -13.13 -1.01
CA VAL A 8 -21.29 -12.34 0.21
C VAL A 8 -22.42 -12.63 1.19
N ILE A 9 -22.09 -12.73 2.48
CA ILE A 9 -23.04 -12.72 3.60
C ILE A 9 -22.89 -11.36 4.29
N PRO A 10 -23.91 -10.48 4.22
CA PRO A 10 -23.82 -9.13 4.81
C PRO A 10 -23.73 -9.17 6.33
N ALA A 11 -23.04 -8.18 6.92
CA ALA A 11 -22.87 -8.01 8.37
C ALA A 11 -24.17 -8.15 9.18
N GLY A 12 -25.31 -7.68 8.67
CA GLY A 12 -26.61 -7.78 9.34
C GLY A 12 -27.21 -9.20 9.42
N SER A 13 -26.57 -10.22 8.82
CA SER A 13 -27.07 -11.59 8.70
C SER A 13 -26.25 -12.61 9.51
N HIS A 14 -25.43 -12.19 10.47
CA HIS A 14 -24.46 -13.04 11.17
C HIS A 14 -24.99 -13.66 12.48
N THR A 15 -26.30 -13.96 12.59
CA THR A 15 -26.76 -14.82 13.68
C THR A 15 -26.48 -16.30 13.37
N SER A 16 -26.26 -17.11 14.39
CA SER A 16 -25.97 -18.55 14.21
C SER A 16 -27.05 -19.24 13.38
N GLU A 17 -28.32 -18.93 13.64
CA GLU A 17 -29.46 -19.49 12.92
C GLU A 17 -29.52 -19.07 11.46
N ALA A 18 -29.25 -17.79 11.18
CA ALA A 18 -29.26 -17.26 9.81
C ALA A 18 -28.12 -17.87 8.98
N ILE A 19 -26.91 -17.98 9.55
CA ILE A 19 -25.76 -18.57 8.87
C ILE A 19 -26.00 -20.05 8.57
N VAL A 20 -26.52 -20.82 9.53
CA VAL A 20 -26.86 -22.23 9.31
C VAL A 20 -27.89 -22.36 8.18
N ALA A 21 -28.93 -21.54 8.18
CA ALA A 21 -29.95 -21.56 7.12
C ALA A 21 -29.37 -21.22 5.74
N ILE A 22 -28.48 -20.21 5.67
CA ILE A 22 -27.79 -19.84 4.44
C ILE A 22 -26.94 -21.01 3.92
N LEU A 23 -26.13 -21.61 4.78
CA LEU A 23 -25.27 -22.76 4.40
C LEU A 23 -26.07 -24.01 4.03
N ASP A 24 -27.30 -24.17 4.54
CA ASP A 24 -28.21 -25.24 4.11
C ASP A 24 -28.77 -25.00 2.70
N CYS A 25 -29.00 -23.72 2.32
CA CYS A 25 -29.44 -23.35 0.99
C CYS A 25 -28.31 -23.35 -0.06
N HIS A 26 -27.05 -23.29 0.37
CA HIS A 26 -25.87 -23.23 -0.48
C HIS A 26 -24.93 -24.42 -0.25
N PRO A 27 -25.32 -25.65 -0.64
CA PRO A 27 -24.57 -26.87 -0.39
C PRO A 27 -23.23 -26.95 -1.16
N GLU A 28 -22.99 -26.07 -2.13
CA GLU A 28 -21.73 -25.88 -2.81
C GLU A 28 -20.66 -25.28 -1.90
N ILE A 29 -21.02 -24.57 -0.82
CA ILE A 29 -20.08 -24.10 0.20
C ILE A 29 -19.74 -25.27 1.10
N LYS A 30 -18.54 -25.83 0.94
CA LYS A 30 -18.08 -27.04 1.66
C LYS A 30 -17.22 -26.73 2.87
N PHE A 31 -16.56 -25.57 2.85
CA PHE A 31 -15.57 -25.19 3.85
C PHE A 31 -15.85 -23.81 4.44
N VAL A 32 -15.31 -23.60 5.63
CA VAL A 32 -15.20 -22.30 6.30
C VAL A 32 -13.74 -22.06 6.61
N SER A 33 -13.28 -20.82 6.55
CA SER A 33 -11.95 -20.38 6.94
C SER A 33 -12.06 -19.12 7.80
N LEU A 34 -11.35 -19.06 8.91
CA LEU A 34 -11.18 -17.82 9.69
C LEU A 34 -9.98 -17.06 9.17
N VAL A 35 -10.21 -15.81 8.75
CA VAL A 35 -9.20 -14.95 8.12
C VAL A 35 -8.62 -14.00 9.15
N GLY A 36 -7.58 -14.43 9.86
CA GLY A 36 -6.77 -13.56 10.71
C GLY A 36 -5.67 -12.88 9.89
N ILE A 37 -5.36 -11.63 10.22
CA ILE A 37 -4.34 -10.85 9.51
C ILE A 37 -3.16 -10.59 10.44
N ASP A 38 -2.00 -11.19 10.14
CA ASP A 38 -0.78 -10.97 10.92
C ASP A 38 -0.23 -9.53 10.78
N LEU A 39 0.85 -9.20 11.48
CA LEU A 39 1.43 -7.85 11.44
C LEU A 39 2.13 -7.53 10.11
N ALA A 40 2.43 -8.52 9.29
CA ALA A 40 2.96 -8.31 7.93
C ALA A 40 1.87 -8.15 6.86
N GLY A 41 0.58 -8.31 7.24
CA GLY A 41 -0.56 -8.23 6.33
C GLY A 41 -0.87 -9.55 5.61
N ASN A 42 -0.31 -10.68 6.06
CA ASN A 42 -0.66 -11.98 5.51
C ASN A 42 -1.95 -12.48 6.15
N ASP A 43 -2.82 -13.07 5.34
CA ASP A 43 -4.05 -13.71 5.79
C ASP A 43 -3.85 -15.20 6.08
N THR A 44 -4.62 -15.74 7.03
CA THR A 44 -4.71 -17.18 7.29
C THR A 44 -5.77 -17.81 6.38
N ASP A 45 -5.59 -19.09 6.03
CA ASP A 45 -6.54 -19.82 5.19
C ASP A 45 -6.51 -21.33 5.52
N GLU A 46 -7.28 -21.73 6.51
CA GLU A 46 -7.55 -23.13 6.83
C GLU A 46 -8.88 -23.60 6.22
N LYS A 47 -9.08 -24.90 6.11
CA LYS A 47 -10.30 -25.48 5.53
C LYS A 47 -11.06 -26.31 6.56
N ILE A 48 -12.06 -25.71 7.20
CA ILE A 48 -12.93 -26.35 8.18
C ILE A 48 -14.19 -26.84 7.46
N PRO A 49 -14.52 -28.14 7.48
CA PRO A 49 -15.76 -28.62 6.87
C PRO A 49 -17.01 -27.94 7.46
N VAL A 50 -17.93 -27.50 6.61
CA VAL A 50 -19.17 -26.81 7.02
C VAL A 50 -19.98 -27.60 8.07
N LYS A 51 -19.93 -28.93 8.00
CA LYS A 51 -20.59 -29.80 9.00
C LYS A 51 -20.05 -29.59 10.40
N ILE A 52 -18.73 -29.40 10.55
CA ILE A 52 -18.09 -29.14 11.84
C ILE A 52 -18.43 -27.72 12.29
N PHE A 53 -18.30 -26.75 11.40
CA PHE A 53 -18.64 -25.36 11.67
C PHE A 53 -20.07 -25.20 12.19
N LYS A 54 -21.07 -25.81 11.53
CA LYS A 54 -22.49 -25.75 11.96
C LYS A 54 -22.73 -26.32 13.35
N LYS A 55 -21.99 -27.39 13.72
CA LYS A 55 -22.15 -28.04 15.03
C LYS A 55 -21.67 -27.14 16.16
N ASP A 56 -20.57 -26.43 15.94
CA ASP A 56 -19.84 -25.69 16.97
C ASP A 56 -19.84 -24.16 16.72
N ILE A 57 -20.83 -23.64 15.93
CA ILE A 57 -20.85 -22.27 15.40
C ILE A 57 -20.66 -21.18 16.47
N ASN A 58 -21.20 -21.35 17.66
CA ASN A 58 -21.08 -20.36 18.74
C ASN A 58 -19.63 -20.28 19.26
N ASP A 59 -18.86 -21.38 19.19
CA ASP A 59 -17.47 -21.42 19.63
C ASP A 59 -16.55 -20.62 18.68
N PHE A 60 -16.96 -20.47 17.41
CA PHE A 60 -16.26 -19.60 16.44
C PHE A 60 -16.40 -18.12 16.79
N PHE A 61 -17.52 -17.69 17.35
CA PHE A 61 -17.71 -16.32 17.83
C PHE A 61 -17.02 -16.03 19.17
N THR A 62 -16.78 -17.05 19.97
CA THR A 62 -16.12 -16.90 21.29
C THR A 62 -14.61 -17.16 21.25
N GLY A 63 -14.07 -17.62 20.12
CA GLY A 63 -12.65 -17.90 19.95
C GLY A 63 -12.19 -19.26 20.51
N SER A 64 -13.14 -20.13 20.93
CA SER A 64 -12.80 -21.45 21.48
C SER A 64 -12.69 -22.55 20.42
N ALA A 65 -13.15 -22.31 19.19
CA ALA A 65 -13.23 -23.34 18.14
C ALA A 65 -11.93 -23.52 17.36
N VAL A 66 -11.21 -22.46 17.04
CA VAL A 66 -10.04 -22.47 16.15
C VAL A 66 -8.86 -21.73 16.76
N GLN A 67 -7.70 -22.32 16.58
CA GLN A 67 -6.43 -21.78 17.03
C GLN A 67 -5.41 -21.87 15.89
N THR A 68 -4.60 -20.83 15.73
CA THR A 68 -3.42 -20.87 14.88
C THR A 68 -2.14 -20.92 15.70
N ASP A 69 -1.05 -21.29 15.05
CA ASP A 69 0.28 -21.29 15.65
C ASP A 69 0.94 -19.91 15.48
N GLY A 70 0.95 -19.13 16.55
CA GLY A 70 1.52 -17.78 16.57
C GLY A 70 3.04 -17.73 16.38
N SER A 71 3.75 -18.87 16.45
CA SER A 71 5.18 -18.95 16.09
C SER A 71 5.40 -19.04 14.58
N SER A 72 4.36 -19.40 13.83
CA SER A 72 4.38 -19.59 12.37
C SER A 72 3.76 -18.42 11.59
N VAL A 73 3.14 -17.45 12.26
CA VAL A 73 2.66 -16.18 11.69
C VAL A 73 3.55 -15.04 12.17
N VAL A 74 3.48 -13.86 11.52
CA VAL A 74 4.35 -12.72 11.89
C VAL A 74 3.86 -12.05 13.17
N LEU A 75 4.14 -12.70 14.29
CA LEU A 75 3.95 -12.23 15.67
C LEU A 75 5.27 -12.33 16.46
N THR A 76 6.36 -11.89 15.86
CA THR A 76 7.73 -12.02 16.35
C THR A 76 7.90 -11.40 17.74
N GLY A 77 8.28 -12.22 18.74
CA GLY A 77 8.46 -11.78 20.13
C GLY A 77 7.15 -11.67 20.92
N ILE A 78 5.99 -11.96 20.31
CA ILE A 78 4.68 -12.06 20.98
C ILE A 78 4.40 -13.52 21.28
N ALA A 79 4.32 -14.36 20.26
CA ALA A 79 4.19 -15.80 20.40
C ALA A 79 5.55 -16.51 20.21
N SER A 80 5.70 -17.68 20.79
CA SER A 80 6.93 -18.49 20.74
C SER A 80 6.59 -19.98 20.67
N LEU A 81 7.55 -20.83 20.26
CA LEU A 81 7.35 -22.28 20.10
C LEU A 81 6.81 -22.99 21.35
N ASN A 82 7.10 -22.47 22.55
CA ASN A 82 6.61 -23.02 23.81
C ASN A 82 5.34 -22.33 24.32
N ASN A 83 4.87 -21.27 23.66
CA ASN A 83 3.60 -20.60 23.88
C ASN A 83 3.07 -20.08 22.54
N ALA A 84 2.65 -21.02 21.70
CA ALA A 84 2.29 -20.74 20.30
C ALA A 84 0.78 -20.54 20.09
N LYS A 85 -0.04 -20.84 21.10
CA LYS A 85 -1.50 -20.80 20.95
C LYS A 85 -2.00 -19.37 20.68
N VAL A 86 -2.68 -19.19 19.55
CA VAL A 86 -3.41 -17.97 19.21
C VAL A 86 -4.85 -18.33 18.87
N ASP A 87 -5.79 -17.85 19.63
CA ASP A 87 -7.22 -18.08 19.41
C ASP A 87 -7.74 -17.16 18.29
N MET A 88 -8.69 -17.64 17.49
CA MET A 88 -9.27 -16.91 16.36
C MET A 88 -10.74 -16.64 16.62
N LEU A 89 -11.12 -15.35 16.62
CA LEU A 89 -12.47 -14.88 16.92
C LEU A 89 -13.10 -14.27 15.67
N ALA A 90 -14.21 -14.84 15.21
CA ALA A 90 -14.94 -14.31 14.05
C ALA A 90 -15.41 -12.86 14.28
N ASP A 91 -15.31 -12.01 13.26
CA ASP A 91 -15.81 -10.63 13.27
C ASP A 91 -17.19 -10.56 12.59
N PRO A 92 -18.31 -10.42 13.32
CA PRO A 92 -19.63 -10.32 12.76
C PRO A 92 -19.98 -8.91 12.27
N THR A 93 -19.10 -7.94 12.39
CA THR A 93 -19.40 -6.52 12.09
C THR A 93 -19.12 -6.13 10.65
N VAL A 94 -18.50 -7.01 9.87
CA VAL A 94 -18.14 -6.82 8.47
C VAL A 94 -18.76 -7.91 7.59
N ASN A 95 -18.78 -7.69 6.28
CA ASN A 95 -19.26 -8.71 5.33
C ASN A 95 -18.31 -9.92 5.31
N TRP A 96 -18.86 -11.11 5.15
CA TRP A 96 -18.13 -12.35 4.93
C TRP A 96 -18.22 -12.74 3.47
N PHE A 97 -17.14 -13.22 2.88
CA PHE A 97 -17.05 -13.54 1.46
C PHE A 97 -16.96 -15.05 1.23
N VAL A 98 -17.51 -15.52 0.12
CA VAL A 98 -17.36 -16.92 -0.29
C VAL A 98 -16.34 -17.00 -1.42
N ASP A 99 -15.20 -17.61 -1.14
CA ASP A 99 -14.13 -17.85 -2.11
C ASP A 99 -14.40 -19.17 -2.84
N TYR A 100 -14.54 -19.13 -4.18
CA TYR A 100 -14.85 -20.28 -5.02
C TYR A 100 -13.63 -20.80 -5.76
N ASN A 101 -13.35 -22.11 -5.60
CA ASN A 101 -12.39 -22.82 -6.42
C ASN A 101 -13.04 -23.28 -7.72
N TYR A 102 -12.89 -22.52 -8.79
CA TYR A 102 -13.49 -22.84 -10.10
C TYR A 102 -12.87 -24.05 -10.80
N GLU A 103 -11.72 -24.56 -10.34
CA GLU A 103 -11.10 -25.80 -10.81
C GLU A 103 -11.67 -27.03 -10.09
N HIS A 104 -12.31 -26.86 -8.93
CA HIS A 104 -12.90 -27.92 -8.14
C HIS A 104 -14.45 -27.86 -8.21
N ILE A 105 -15.03 -28.64 -9.12
CA ILE A 105 -16.48 -28.72 -9.26
C ILE A 105 -17.04 -29.83 -8.36
N ASP A 106 -17.95 -29.48 -7.48
CA ASP A 106 -18.69 -30.44 -6.64
C ASP A 106 -19.60 -31.30 -7.50
N ILE A 107 -19.40 -32.61 -7.46
CA ILE A 107 -20.15 -33.58 -8.28
C ILE A 107 -21.66 -33.56 -7.97
N GLN A 108 -22.05 -33.25 -6.74
CA GLN A 108 -23.45 -33.29 -6.32
C GLN A 108 -24.22 -32.06 -6.80
N THR A 109 -23.62 -30.89 -6.75
CA THR A 109 -24.27 -29.61 -7.10
C THR A 109 -23.97 -29.16 -8.52
N GLY A 110 -22.90 -29.67 -9.15
CA GLY A 110 -22.38 -29.18 -10.42
C GLY A 110 -21.81 -27.75 -10.36
N LYS A 111 -21.60 -27.21 -9.14
CA LYS A 111 -21.09 -25.87 -8.88
C LYS A 111 -19.64 -25.94 -8.37
N PRO A 112 -18.86 -24.84 -8.47
CA PRO A 112 -17.53 -24.78 -7.86
C PRO A 112 -17.65 -24.88 -6.34
N VAL A 113 -16.66 -25.52 -5.72
CA VAL A 113 -16.58 -25.65 -4.27
C VAL A 113 -16.25 -24.29 -3.65
N GLY A 114 -17.10 -23.84 -2.73
CA GLY A 114 -16.94 -22.60 -1.98
C GLY A 114 -16.32 -22.80 -0.61
N THR A 115 -15.51 -21.83 -0.20
CA THR A 115 -15.03 -21.63 1.17
C THR A 115 -15.59 -20.32 1.70
N LEU A 116 -16.39 -20.34 2.75
CA LEU A 116 -16.82 -19.13 3.45
C LEU A 116 -15.62 -18.57 4.24
N ARG A 117 -15.10 -17.43 3.80
CA ARG A 117 -14.00 -16.71 4.46
C ARG A 117 -14.59 -15.73 5.47
N ILE A 118 -14.28 -15.93 6.73
CA ILE A 118 -14.81 -15.17 7.87
C ILE A 118 -13.66 -14.33 8.43
N PRO A 119 -13.68 -12.99 8.29
CA PRO A 119 -12.71 -12.12 8.93
C PRO A 119 -12.67 -12.36 10.43
N ALA A 120 -11.45 -12.48 11.01
CA ALA A 120 -11.26 -12.85 12.40
C ALA A 120 -10.18 -12.00 13.08
N PHE A 121 -10.31 -11.85 14.40
CA PHE A 121 -9.28 -11.31 15.26
C PHE A 121 -8.40 -12.42 15.80
N LEU A 122 -7.11 -12.14 16.03
CA LEU A 122 -6.17 -13.04 16.67
C LEU A 122 -5.94 -12.63 18.12
N GLU A 123 -6.08 -13.59 19.04
CA GLU A 123 -5.92 -13.35 20.48
C GLU A 123 -4.89 -14.33 21.07
N HIS A 124 -3.85 -13.77 21.72
CA HIS A 124 -2.81 -14.51 22.40
C HIS A 124 -2.82 -14.17 23.89
N ASP A 125 -2.96 -15.17 24.75
CA ASP A 125 -3.06 -14.99 26.21
C ASP A 125 -4.13 -13.97 26.64
N GLY A 126 -5.31 -13.99 25.99
CA GLY A 126 -6.42 -13.07 26.26
C GLY A 126 -6.20 -11.64 25.74
N VAL A 127 -5.22 -11.44 24.87
CA VAL A 127 -4.88 -10.12 24.31
C VAL A 127 -4.88 -10.17 22.80
N ARG A 128 -5.60 -9.26 22.15
CA ARG A 128 -5.61 -9.12 20.69
C ARG A 128 -4.27 -8.65 20.16
N VAL A 129 -3.76 -9.31 19.09
CA VAL A 129 -2.38 -9.15 18.62
C VAL A 129 -2.25 -9.00 17.10
N ASP A 130 -3.33 -8.86 16.39
CA ASP A 130 -3.41 -8.81 14.93
C ASP A 130 -3.64 -7.41 14.37
N SER A 131 -3.48 -7.26 13.05
CA SER A 131 -3.65 -5.99 12.35
C SER A 131 -5.09 -5.46 12.39
N ARG A 132 -6.09 -6.35 12.33
CA ARG A 132 -7.51 -5.96 12.43
C ARG A 132 -7.81 -5.38 13.81
N SER A 133 -7.27 -5.99 14.87
CA SER A 133 -7.43 -5.52 16.24
C SER A 133 -6.82 -4.14 16.46
N ILE A 134 -5.65 -3.87 15.85
CA ILE A 134 -5.02 -2.55 15.86
C ILE A 134 -5.96 -1.52 15.24
N LEU A 135 -6.51 -1.80 14.05
CA LEU A 135 -7.45 -0.89 13.39
C LEU A 135 -8.71 -0.68 14.23
N ALA A 136 -9.35 -1.74 14.72
CA ALA A 136 -10.58 -1.64 15.53
C ALA A 136 -10.40 -0.77 16.76
N GLN A 137 -9.29 -0.95 17.50
CA GLN A 137 -8.97 -0.15 18.69
C GLN A 137 -8.64 1.30 18.33
N SER A 138 -7.93 1.53 17.21
CA SER A 138 -7.64 2.87 16.71
C SER A 138 -8.91 3.63 16.37
N LEU A 139 -9.83 3.00 15.63
CA LEU A 139 -11.12 3.60 15.25
C LEU A 139 -11.97 3.92 16.49
N GLN A 140 -11.98 3.03 17.49
CA GLN A 140 -12.69 3.27 18.74
C GLN A 140 -12.11 4.48 19.50
N TYR A 141 -10.79 4.58 19.61
CA TYR A 141 -10.12 5.71 20.24
C TYR A 141 -10.40 7.01 19.49
N VAL A 142 -10.20 7.04 18.18
CA VAL A 142 -10.41 8.23 17.33
C VAL A 142 -11.88 8.69 17.38
N SER A 143 -12.84 7.75 17.33
CA SER A 143 -14.27 8.05 17.47
C SER A 143 -14.57 8.75 18.80
N LYS A 144 -14.04 8.22 19.90
CA LYS A 144 -14.21 8.81 21.24
C LYS A 144 -13.66 10.23 21.31
N GLU A 145 -12.45 10.46 20.78
CA GLU A 145 -11.81 11.77 20.76
C GLU A 145 -12.61 12.78 19.93
N LEU A 146 -13.01 12.40 18.71
CA LEU A 146 -13.81 13.25 17.82
C LEU A 146 -15.18 13.59 18.43
N LEU A 147 -15.90 12.62 18.98
CA LEU A 147 -17.17 12.85 19.66
C LEU A 147 -17.00 13.81 20.85
N THR A 148 -15.92 13.66 21.62
CA THR A 148 -15.60 14.55 22.74
C THR A 148 -15.37 15.98 22.24
N LEU A 149 -14.64 16.17 21.14
CA LEU A 149 -14.41 17.48 20.54
C LEU A 149 -15.69 18.10 20.01
N LEU A 150 -16.50 17.36 19.26
CA LEU A 150 -17.76 17.84 18.69
C LEU A 150 -18.77 18.23 19.77
N LYS A 151 -18.84 17.46 20.88
CA LYS A 151 -19.74 17.73 22.00
C LYS A 151 -19.18 18.70 23.06
N SER A 152 -17.99 19.25 22.84
CA SER A 152 -17.35 20.15 23.81
C SER A 152 -18.01 21.53 23.93
N GLY A 153 -19.00 21.84 23.09
CA GLY A 153 -19.62 23.16 22.99
C GLY A 153 -18.74 24.23 22.33
N LYS A 154 -17.51 23.89 21.94
CA LYS A 154 -16.63 24.80 21.19
C LYS A 154 -17.14 24.96 19.75
N LYS A 155 -17.10 26.19 19.27
CA LYS A 155 -17.37 26.47 17.86
C LYS A 155 -16.22 25.92 17.01
N ILE A 156 -16.52 25.06 16.04
CA ILE A 156 -15.55 24.50 15.10
C ILE A 156 -15.69 25.26 13.78
N SER A 157 -14.65 25.99 13.40
CA SER A 157 -14.66 26.82 12.17
C SER A 157 -14.89 25.95 10.94
N GLY A 158 -15.81 26.41 10.07
CA GLY A 158 -16.25 25.67 8.89
C GLY A 158 -17.28 24.56 9.16
N LEU A 159 -17.65 24.27 10.41
CA LEU A 159 -18.67 23.29 10.78
C LEU A 159 -19.78 23.89 11.69
N GLU A 160 -20.07 25.17 11.55
CA GLU A 160 -21.05 25.89 12.37
C GLU A 160 -22.48 25.32 12.23
N HIS A 161 -22.75 24.59 11.16
CA HIS A 161 -24.02 23.90 10.89
C HIS A 161 -24.14 22.55 11.63
N VAL A 162 -23.06 22.04 12.24
CA VAL A 162 -23.03 20.75 12.93
C VAL A 162 -23.22 21.00 14.42
N ASN A 163 -24.38 20.57 14.95
CA ASN A 163 -24.56 20.53 16.39
C ASN A 163 -23.99 19.20 16.93
N GLY A 164 -22.94 19.29 17.72
CA GLY A 164 -22.25 18.10 18.28
C GLY A 164 -23.15 17.17 19.10
N GLU A 165 -24.17 17.72 19.79
CA GLU A 165 -25.12 16.92 20.57
C GLU A 165 -26.03 16.04 19.69
N ASP A 166 -26.19 16.39 18.42
CA ASP A 166 -26.98 15.62 17.46
C ASP A 166 -26.15 14.57 16.72
N VAL A 167 -24.85 14.46 16.97
CA VAL A 167 -23.97 13.43 16.40
C VAL A 167 -24.23 12.11 17.13
N GLU A 168 -24.66 11.10 16.37
CA GLU A 168 -24.88 9.74 16.84
C GLU A 168 -23.55 8.92 16.79
N GLU A 169 -22.87 8.97 15.63
CA GLU A 169 -21.72 8.11 15.32
C GLU A 169 -20.72 8.84 14.42
N ILE A 170 -19.43 8.51 14.54
CA ILE A 170 -18.38 8.88 13.59
C ILE A 170 -18.18 7.75 12.60
N ILE A 171 -18.24 8.06 11.31
CA ILE A 171 -17.97 7.14 10.21
C ILE A 171 -16.56 7.43 9.68
N PHE A 172 -15.76 6.39 9.58
CA PHE A 172 -14.42 6.42 9.00
C PHE A 172 -14.51 5.91 7.57
N THR A 173 -14.40 6.81 6.60
CA THR A 173 -14.47 6.43 5.18
C THR A 173 -13.09 6.13 4.62
N SER A 174 -12.94 4.97 3.98
CA SER A 174 -11.73 4.63 3.23
C SER A 174 -12.08 3.94 1.92
N GLY A 175 -11.29 4.19 0.90
CA GLY A 175 -11.29 3.51 -0.39
C GLY A 175 -9.86 3.42 -0.90
N THR A 176 -9.59 2.41 -1.69
CA THR A 176 -8.28 2.16 -2.29
C THR A 176 -8.40 2.08 -3.81
N GLU A 177 -7.39 2.53 -4.51
CA GLU A 177 -7.16 2.34 -5.94
C GLU A 177 -6.04 1.32 -6.07
N LEU A 178 -6.22 0.26 -6.84
CA LEU A 178 -5.30 -0.87 -6.90
C LEU A 178 -4.62 -0.94 -8.25
N GLU A 179 -3.34 -0.54 -8.30
CA GLU A 179 -2.49 -0.70 -9.48
C GLU A 179 -1.78 -2.05 -9.47
N PHE A 180 -1.64 -2.65 -10.65
CA PHE A 180 -0.92 -3.91 -10.82
C PHE A 180 -0.36 -4.06 -12.21
N TRP A 181 0.79 -4.75 -12.30
CA TRP A 181 1.36 -5.18 -13.59
C TRP A 181 0.85 -6.55 -13.95
N ILE A 182 0.48 -6.71 -15.23
CA ILE A 182 0.15 -8.00 -15.82
C ILE A 182 1.23 -8.44 -16.81
N LYS A 183 1.35 -9.74 -16.96
CA LYS A 183 2.27 -10.39 -17.88
C LYS A 183 1.48 -11.28 -18.82
N THR A 184 1.47 -10.90 -20.09
CA THR A 184 0.74 -11.60 -21.15
C THR A 184 1.74 -12.37 -22.02
N PRO A 185 1.60 -13.70 -22.21
CA PRO A 185 2.41 -14.46 -23.14
C PRO A 185 2.40 -13.87 -24.55
N ALA A 186 3.53 -13.95 -25.29
CA ALA A 186 3.69 -13.29 -26.58
C ALA A 186 2.64 -13.71 -27.62
N GLU A 187 2.24 -14.98 -27.61
CA GLU A 187 1.22 -15.52 -28.53
C GLU A 187 -0.19 -14.96 -28.30
N LYS A 188 -0.42 -14.35 -27.14
CA LYS A 188 -1.69 -13.70 -26.73
C LYS A 188 -1.61 -12.18 -26.73
N ALA A 189 -0.42 -11.62 -26.86
CA ALA A 189 -0.16 -10.20 -26.74
C ALA A 189 -0.27 -9.44 -28.06
N PRO A 190 -0.71 -8.16 -28.07
CA PRO A 190 -0.74 -7.31 -29.26
C PRO A 190 0.68 -6.80 -29.59
N VAL A 191 1.57 -7.69 -30.04
CA VAL A 191 3.00 -7.41 -30.29
C VAL A 191 3.22 -6.28 -31.30
N GLU A 192 2.29 -6.09 -32.24
CA GLU A 192 2.36 -5.07 -33.29
C GLU A 192 2.34 -3.63 -32.76
N GLU A 193 1.82 -3.43 -31.53
CA GLU A 193 1.71 -2.10 -30.90
C GLU A 193 2.95 -1.72 -30.07
N LEU A 194 3.88 -2.65 -29.85
CA LEU A 194 4.99 -2.47 -28.92
C LEU A 194 5.93 -1.31 -29.25
N SER A 195 6.21 -1.07 -30.53
CA SER A 195 7.26 -0.14 -30.93
C SER A 195 6.91 1.34 -30.72
N ALA A 196 5.66 1.73 -30.97
CA ALA A 196 5.20 3.12 -30.82
C ALA A 196 4.92 3.48 -29.35
N THR A 197 4.22 2.60 -28.63
CA THR A 197 3.79 2.83 -27.24
C THR A 197 4.94 2.79 -26.23
N GLN A 198 6.01 2.02 -26.50
CA GLN A 198 7.22 2.02 -25.68
C GLN A 198 7.99 3.35 -25.71
N ALA A 199 7.94 4.06 -26.84
CA ALA A 199 8.66 5.33 -27.01
C ALA A 199 7.90 6.54 -26.45
N MET A 200 6.57 6.49 -26.42
CA MET A 200 5.72 7.66 -26.24
C MET A 200 5.00 7.71 -24.88
N GLN A 201 5.03 6.66 -24.08
CA GLN A 201 4.30 6.54 -22.80
C GLN A 201 2.78 6.85 -22.90
N GLU A 202 2.21 6.71 -24.11
CA GLU A 202 0.81 7.06 -24.43
C GLU A 202 -0.18 5.96 -24.06
N ASN A 203 0.02 5.27 -22.93
CA ASN A 203 -0.85 4.14 -22.57
C ASN A 203 -1.92 4.46 -21.54
N TYR A 204 -1.85 5.60 -20.87
CA TYR A 204 -2.86 5.98 -19.88
C TYR A 204 -4.25 6.03 -20.54
N TRP A 205 -5.18 5.23 -20.01
CA TRP A 205 -6.52 5.02 -20.56
C TRP A 205 -6.58 4.52 -22.00
N ALA A 206 -5.47 4.01 -22.57
CA ALA A 206 -5.49 3.35 -23.85
C ALA A 206 -6.38 2.11 -23.81
N ARG A 207 -6.96 1.75 -24.96
CA ARG A 207 -7.87 0.62 -25.08
C ARG A 207 -7.19 -0.69 -24.67
N THR A 208 -7.76 -1.41 -23.70
CA THR A 208 -7.40 -2.81 -23.37
C THR A 208 -7.86 -3.75 -24.50
N ARG A 209 -7.13 -4.85 -24.72
CA ARG A 209 -7.41 -5.82 -25.79
C ARG A 209 -7.15 -7.25 -25.34
N GLY A 210 -7.66 -8.22 -26.11
CA GLY A 210 -7.42 -9.65 -25.91
C GLY A 210 -7.80 -10.15 -24.52
N ASP A 211 -7.02 -11.08 -24.00
CA ASP A 211 -7.25 -11.70 -22.69
C ASP A 211 -7.12 -10.71 -21.53
N ALA A 212 -6.24 -9.70 -21.66
CA ALA A 212 -6.13 -8.62 -20.66
C ALA A 212 -7.44 -7.83 -20.51
N ARG A 213 -8.12 -7.53 -21.64
CA ARG A 213 -9.43 -6.89 -21.62
C ARG A 213 -10.48 -7.80 -20.96
N THR A 214 -10.52 -9.06 -21.36
CA THR A 214 -11.49 -10.03 -20.83
C THR A 214 -11.31 -10.17 -19.31
N ALA A 215 -10.09 -10.37 -18.84
CA ALA A 215 -9.78 -10.50 -17.41
C ALA A 215 -10.14 -9.24 -16.62
N LEU A 216 -9.89 -8.04 -17.17
CA LEU A 216 -10.27 -6.78 -16.53
C LEU A 216 -11.79 -6.65 -16.40
N GLU A 217 -12.53 -6.89 -17.50
CA GLU A 217 -14.01 -6.83 -17.51
C GLU A 217 -14.61 -7.88 -16.56
N GLU A 218 -14.08 -9.11 -16.54
CA GLU A 218 -14.53 -10.17 -15.62
C GLU A 218 -14.21 -9.83 -14.15
N SER A 219 -13.05 -9.22 -13.87
CA SER A 219 -12.70 -8.76 -12.52
C SER A 219 -13.71 -7.75 -11.99
N LEU A 220 -14.05 -6.73 -12.79
CA LEU A 220 -15.06 -5.73 -12.41
C LEU A 220 -16.43 -6.37 -12.15
N LEU A 221 -16.87 -7.27 -13.02
CA LEU A 221 -18.15 -7.97 -12.84
C LEU A 221 -18.15 -8.89 -11.62
N MET A 222 -17.02 -9.55 -11.34
CA MET A 222 -16.86 -10.38 -10.16
C MET A 222 -16.89 -9.53 -8.88
N MET A 223 -16.15 -8.42 -8.85
CA MET A 223 -16.17 -7.47 -7.73
C MET A 223 -17.58 -6.94 -7.45
N ALA A 224 -18.37 -6.66 -8.49
CA ALA A 224 -19.77 -6.27 -8.33
C ALA A 224 -20.61 -7.38 -7.66
N ASN A 225 -20.39 -8.65 -8.00
CA ASN A 225 -21.08 -9.78 -7.35
C ASN A 225 -20.70 -9.90 -5.86
N TYR A 226 -19.48 -9.56 -5.50
CA TYR A 226 -19.02 -9.52 -4.10
C TYR A 226 -19.48 -8.26 -3.34
N GLY A 227 -20.18 -7.33 -4.01
CA GLY A 227 -20.66 -6.09 -3.39
C GLY A 227 -19.58 -5.05 -3.13
N LEU A 228 -18.44 -5.14 -3.84
CA LEU A 228 -17.37 -4.14 -3.73
C LEU A 228 -17.69 -2.84 -4.50
N GLU A 229 -18.71 -2.83 -5.32
CA GLU A 229 -19.16 -1.67 -6.11
C GLU A 229 -17.99 -1.06 -6.94
N PRO A 230 -17.40 -1.81 -7.91
CA PRO A 230 -16.31 -1.29 -8.73
C PRO A 230 -16.77 -0.07 -9.53
N GLU A 231 -15.91 0.96 -9.60
CA GLU A 231 -16.21 2.21 -10.29
C GLU A 231 -15.54 2.23 -11.67
N MET A 232 -14.29 1.77 -11.77
CA MET A 232 -13.53 1.83 -13.01
C MET A 232 -12.42 0.77 -13.06
N GLY A 233 -11.98 0.43 -14.28
CA GLY A 233 -10.75 -0.32 -14.54
C GLY A 233 -10.14 0.13 -15.87
N HIS A 234 -8.85 0.42 -15.90
CA HIS A 234 -8.16 0.99 -17.06
C HIS A 234 -6.66 0.66 -17.11
N LYS A 235 -6.01 1.02 -18.21
CA LYS A 235 -4.55 1.04 -18.33
C LYS A 235 -3.96 2.22 -17.60
N GLU A 236 -2.89 1.97 -16.85
CA GLU A 236 -2.15 2.97 -16.08
C GLU A 236 -0.87 3.43 -16.80
N VAL A 237 -0.20 4.49 -16.26
CA VAL A 237 0.95 5.16 -16.89
C VAL A 237 2.21 4.30 -17.05
N GLY A 238 2.27 3.12 -16.46
CA GLY A 238 3.45 2.23 -16.51
C GLY A 238 3.92 1.84 -17.90
N GLY A 239 3.07 2.03 -18.90
CA GLY A 239 3.36 1.73 -20.30
C GLY A 239 3.25 0.26 -20.64
N LEU A 240 3.66 -0.07 -21.87
CA LEU A 240 3.70 -1.41 -22.44
C LEU A 240 5.16 -1.80 -22.67
N LYS A 241 5.63 -2.95 -22.20
CA LYS A 241 7.01 -3.42 -22.41
C LYS A 241 7.06 -4.87 -22.86
N ALA A 242 7.95 -5.16 -23.80
CA ALA A 242 8.29 -6.52 -24.18
C ALA A 242 9.34 -7.11 -23.22
N GLN A 243 9.17 -8.37 -22.87
CA GLN A 243 10.23 -9.22 -22.34
C GLN A 243 10.76 -10.08 -23.48
N ILE A 244 12.08 -10.06 -23.68
CA ILE A 244 12.77 -10.71 -24.78
C ILE A 244 13.68 -11.79 -24.19
N ASP A 245 13.74 -12.97 -24.81
CA ASP A 245 14.66 -14.04 -24.44
C ASP A 245 16.07 -13.82 -25.05
N GLU A 246 16.97 -14.77 -24.78
CA GLU A 246 18.35 -14.74 -25.29
C GLU A 246 18.43 -14.78 -26.83
N SER A 247 17.41 -15.32 -27.50
CA SER A 247 17.32 -15.37 -28.98
C SER A 247 16.80 -14.06 -29.61
N GLY A 248 16.38 -13.09 -28.77
CA GLY A 248 15.75 -11.85 -29.23
C GLY A 248 14.25 -11.98 -29.50
N ALA A 249 13.64 -13.13 -29.22
CA ALA A 249 12.20 -13.32 -29.38
C ALA A 249 11.43 -12.74 -28.20
N VAL A 250 10.29 -12.08 -28.48
CA VAL A 250 9.37 -11.61 -27.43
C VAL A 250 8.73 -12.82 -26.76
N THR A 251 8.94 -12.97 -25.47
CA THR A 251 8.33 -14.05 -24.66
C THR A 251 7.04 -13.59 -24.01
N HIS A 252 7.00 -12.35 -23.55
CA HIS A 252 5.85 -11.76 -22.87
C HIS A 252 5.77 -10.27 -23.15
N VAL A 253 4.56 -9.76 -23.03
CA VAL A 253 4.29 -8.31 -22.94
C VAL A 253 3.78 -8.02 -21.53
N VAL A 254 4.32 -6.96 -20.94
CA VAL A 254 3.89 -6.50 -19.61
C VAL A 254 3.23 -5.14 -19.73
N GLU A 255 2.10 -4.96 -19.06
CA GLU A 255 1.36 -3.71 -19.02
C GLU A 255 0.80 -3.46 -17.62
N GLN A 256 0.59 -2.18 -17.27
CA GLN A 256 0.05 -1.78 -15.98
C GLN A 256 -1.43 -1.46 -16.11
N LEU A 257 -2.22 -1.98 -15.16
CA LEU A 257 -3.65 -1.75 -15.03
C LEU A 257 -3.95 -1.20 -13.64
N GLU A 258 -5.11 -0.56 -13.51
CA GLU A 258 -5.68 -0.07 -12.27
C GLU A 258 -7.16 -0.43 -12.19
N ILE A 259 -7.63 -0.74 -10.98
CA ILE A 259 -9.04 -0.96 -10.66
C ILE A 259 -9.38 -0.17 -9.40
N ASP A 260 -10.48 0.58 -9.46
CA ASP A 260 -11.04 1.34 -8.34
C ASP A 260 -12.44 0.86 -8.02
N TRP A 261 -12.79 1.02 -6.75
CA TRP A 261 -14.11 0.70 -6.22
C TRP A 261 -14.53 1.66 -5.13
N ARG A 262 -15.82 1.68 -4.87
CA ARG A 262 -16.42 2.59 -3.92
C ARG A 262 -15.85 2.41 -2.51
N PHE A 263 -15.72 3.53 -1.80
CA PHE A 263 -15.31 3.56 -0.40
C PHE A 263 -16.27 2.77 0.51
N ALA A 264 -15.74 2.29 1.63
CA ALA A 264 -16.51 1.67 2.71
C ALA A 264 -16.10 2.24 4.07
N ASN A 265 -16.69 1.75 5.16
CA ASN A 265 -16.14 1.97 6.50
C ASN A 265 -14.74 1.32 6.57
N ALA A 266 -13.80 1.96 7.25
CA ALA A 266 -12.38 1.62 7.22
C ALA A 266 -12.05 0.13 7.43
N MET A 267 -12.73 -0.57 8.35
CA MET A 267 -12.52 -2.00 8.55
C MET A 267 -12.96 -2.81 7.32
N GLN A 268 -14.16 -2.52 6.81
CA GLN A 268 -14.67 -3.17 5.60
C GLN A 268 -13.84 -2.80 4.38
N ALA A 269 -13.33 -1.57 4.28
CA ALA A 269 -12.48 -1.15 3.17
C ALA A 269 -11.17 -1.94 3.12
N ALA A 270 -10.55 -2.23 4.26
CA ALA A 270 -9.36 -3.07 4.33
C ALA A 270 -9.67 -4.55 3.97
N ASP A 271 -10.83 -5.07 4.36
CA ASP A 271 -11.29 -6.41 3.95
C ASP A 271 -11.60 -6.47 2.45
N ASN A 272 -12.21 -5.42 1.90
CA ASN A 272 -12.51 -5.31 0.46
C ASN A 272 -11.23 -5.28 -0.37
N GLU A 273 -10.20 -4.57 0.08
CA GLU A 273 -8.91 -4.49 -0.60
C GLU A 273 -8.24 -5.87 -0.68
N LEU A 274 -8.19 -6.59 0.45
CA LEU A 274 -7.69 -7.97 0.48
C LEU A 274 -8.46 -8.87 -0.48
N GLN A 275 -9.80 -8.80 -0.48
CA GLN A 275 -10.66 -9.57 -1.36
C GLN A 275 -10.45 -9.19 -2.84
N ALA A 276 -10.29 -7.90 -3.16
CA ALA A 276 -10.04 -7.43 -4.52
C ALA A 276 -8.73 -8.01 -5.08
N ARG A 277 -7.65 -8.03 -4.29
CA ARG A 277 -6.36 -8.65 -4.71
C ARG A 277 -6.49 -10.14 -4.99
N ILE A 278 -7.26 -10.86 -4.18
CA ILE A 278 -7.53 -12.29 -4.40
C ILE A 278 -8.29 -12.47 -5.72
N LEU A 279 -9.39 -11.73 -5.92
CA LEU A 279 -10.22 -11.82 -7.12
C LEU A 279 -9.44 -11.50 -8.39
N VAL A 280 -8.69 -10.40 -8.41
CA VAL A 280 -7.89 -10.00 -9.56
C VAL A 280 -6.88 -11.09 -9.93
N LYS A 281 -6.16 -11.64 -8.94
CA LYS A 281 -5.20 -12.75 -9.21
C LYS A 281 -5.88 -13.97 -9.82
N GLU A 282 -7.00 -14.39 -9.26
CA GLU A 282 -7.70 -15.59 -9.74
C GLU A 282 -8.29 -15.40 -11.14
N VAL A 283 -8.98 -14.28 -11.39
CA VAL A 283 -9.58 -13.99 -12.71
C VAL A 283 -8.51 -13.89 -13.80
N PHE A 284 -7.41 -13.17 -13.53
CA PHE A 284 -6.31 -13.06 -14.50
C PHE A 284 -5.63 -14.40 -14.74
N ARG A 285 -5.41 -15.21 -13.69
CA ARG A 285 -4.85 -16.56 -13.81
C ARG A 285 -5.74 -17.48 -14.67
N GLU A 286 -7.07 -17.43 -14.51
CA GLU A 286 -8.02 -18.19 -15.33
C GLU A 286 -7.95 -17.79 -16.81
N ASN A 287 -7.62 -16.53 -17.11
CA ASN A 287 -7.37 -16.04 -18.46
C ASN A 287 -5.94 -16.32 -18.97
N GLY A 288 -5.10 -17.03 -18.20
CA GLY A 288 -3.73 -17.38 -18.55
C GLY A 288 -2.75 -16.22 -18.46
N LEU A 289 -3.01 -15.26 -17.58
CA LEU A 289 -2.21 -14.07 -17.32
C LEU A 289 -1.63 -14.11 -15.91
N GLU A 290 -0.42 -13.57 -15.75
CA GLU A 290 0.21 -13.40 -14.44
C GLU A 290 0.02 -11.97 -13.93
N VAL A 291 -0.32 -11.82 -12.63
CA VAL A 291 -0.47 -10.53 -11.96
C VAL A 291 0.66 -10.31 -10.96
N SER A 292 1.24 -9.11 -10.96
CA SER A 292 2.22 -8.69 -9.98
C SER A 292 1.74 -7.45 -9.22
N PHE A 293 1.54 -7.61 -7.92
CA PHE A 293 1.26 -6.53 -6.97
C PHE A 293 2.53 -5.97 -6.29
N LYS A 294 3.73 -6.39 -6.70
CA LYS A 294 4.97 -5.81 -6.16
C LYS A 294 4.97 -4.29 -6.37
N ALA A 295 5.38 -3.53 -5.37
CA ALA A 295 5.42 -2.06 -5.47
C ALA A 295 6.34 -1.56 -6.60
N LYS A 296 7.39 -2.30 -6.94
CA LYS A 296 8.31 -1.98 -8.06
C LYS A 296 8.72 -3.25 -8.80
N PRO A 297 7.82 -3.88 -9.56
CA PRO A 297 8.13 -5.14 -10.24
C PRO A 297 9.13 -5.00 -11.39
N ILE A 298 9.22 -3.81 -12.00
CA ILE A 298 10.08 -3.54 -13.15
C ILE A 298 10.88 -2.26 -12.89
N ILE A 299 12.20 -2.34 -13.07
CA ILE A 299 13.08 -1.18 -12.92
C ILE A 299 12.95 -0.27 -14.14
N GLY A 300 12.92 1.05 -13.91
CA GLY A 300 12.87 2.06 -14.97
C GLY A 300 11.47 2.37 -15.53
N VAL A 301 10.41 1.84 -14.92
CA VAL A 301 9.01 2.20 -15.19
C VAL A 301 8.27 2.53 -13.90
N ALA A 302 7.02 3.01 -13.97
CA ALA A 302 6.18 3.24 -12.81
C ALA A 302 6.04 1.97 -11.95
N GLY A 303 5.99 2.12 -10.64
CA GLY A 303 5.62 1.07 -9.70
C GLY A 303 4.12 1.03 -9.48
N ASN A 304 3.64 0.06 -8.71
CA ASN A 304 2.23 -0.05 -8.33
C ASN A 304 1.92 0.78 -7.09
N GLY A 305 0.92 1.65 -7.19
CA GLY A 305 0.29 2.35 -6.07
C GLY A 305 -0.91 1.58 -5.52
N GLU A 306 -1.24 1.90 -4.30
CA GLU A 306 -2.52 1.64 -3.65
C GLU A 306 -2.94 2.95 -3.00
N HIS A 307 -3.32 3.93 -3.85
CA HIS A 307 -3.69 5.24 -3.33
C HIS A 307 -4.87 5.08 -2.38
N THR A 308 -4.69 5.58 -1.17
CA THR A 308 -5.63 5.34 -0.09
C THR A 308 -6.37 6.62 0.24
N HIS A 309 -7.68 6.61 -0.02
CA HIS A 309 -8.59 7.70 0.34
C HIS A 309 -9.05 7.55 1.78
N VAL A 310 -9.02 8.64 2.54
CA VAL A 310 -9.42 8.66 3.95
C VAL A 310 -10.26 9.89 4.29
N GLY A 311 -11.26 9.71 5.15
CA GLY A 311 -12.13 10.80 5.57
C GLY A 311 -12.86 10.52 6.87
N PHE A 312 -13.43 11.59 7.46
CA PHE A 312 -14.33 11.53 8.60
C PHE A 312 -15.72 12.04 8.20
N ALA A 313 -16.74 11.30 8.57
CA ALA A 313 -18.12 11.76 8.49
C ALA A 313 -18.83 11.54 9.83
N ALA A 314 -19.88 12.31 10.07
CA ALA A 314 -20.76 12.16 11.22
C ALA A 314 -22.13 11.68 10.75
N LYS A 315 -22.63 10.61 11.36
CA LYS A 315 -24.04 10.24 11.28
C LYS A 315 -24.81 11.00 12.35
N MET A 316 -25.78 11.77 11.93
CA MET A 316 -26.62 12.56 12.81
C MET A 316 -27.81 11.71 13.29
N LYS A 317 -28.38 12.01 14.47
CA LYS A 317 -29.56 11.34 15.05
C LYS A 317 -30.79 11.29 14.10
N ASN A 318 -30.88 12.22 13.15
CA ASN A 318 -31.92 12.24 12.13
C ASN A 318 -31.58 11.38 10.90
N GLY A 319 -30.50 10.61 10.92
CA GLY A 319 -30.01 9.77 9.84
C GLY A 319 -29.20 10.47 8.75
N LYS A 320 -29.06 11.81 8.81
CA LYS A 320 -28.24 12.55 7.83
C LYS A 320 -26.75 12.25 8.05
N ILE A 321 -26.01 12.05 6.96
CA ILE A 321 -24.53 11.98 6.97
C ILE A 321 -23.96 13.35 6.65
N VAL A 322 -22.98 13.79 7.42
CA VAL A 322 -22.26 15.06 7.23
C VAL A 322 -20.76 14.75 7.14
N ASN A 323 -20.13 15.19 6.06
CA ASN A 323 -18.68 15.09 5.92
C ASN A 323 -18.01 16.14 6.82
N LEU A 324 -17.11 15.71 7.70
CA LEU A 324 -16.46 16.58 8.68
C LEU A 324 -15.30 17.40 8.09
N PHE A 325 -14.80 17.06 6.90
CA PHE A 325 -13.77 17.84 6.22
C PHE A 325 -14.36 19.00 5.40
N ALA A 326 -15.57 18.82 4.89
CA ALA A 326 -16.24 19.79 4.06
C ALA A 326 -16.62 21.04 4.89
N PRO A 327 -16.26 22.26 4.45
CA PRO A 327 -16.66 23.49 5.13
C PRO A 327 -18.11 23.86 4.82
N ASN A 328 -18.68 24.77 5.60
CA ASN A 328 -20.01 25.34 5.35
C ASN A 328 -20.14 25.97 3.95
N ASP A 329 -19.11 26.70 3.53
CA ASP A 329 -19.04 27.32 2.20
C ASP A 329 -17.90 26.70 1.41
N MET A 330 -18.26 25.77 0.54
CA MET A 330 -17.33 25.04 -0.33
C MET A 330 -16.60 25.93 -1.34
N LYS A 331 -17.07 27.17 -1.57
CA LYS A 331 -16.44 28.12 -2.49
C LYS A 331 -15.51 29.11 -1.78
N ALA A 332 -15.75 29.37 -0.50
CA ALA A 332 -14.93 30.27 0.30
C ALA A 332 -13.74 29.57 0.95
N ASP A 333 -13.94 28.35 1.45
CA ASP A 333 -12.93 27.59 2.18
C ASP A 333 -12.57 26.27 1.49
N PHE A 334 -11.30 25.86 1.62
CA PHE A 334 -10.88 24.51 1.17
C PHE A 334 -11.47 23.42 2.05
N MET A 335 -11.41 23.59 3.36
CA MET A 335 -11.82 22.59 4.34
C MET A 335 -12.34 23.26 5.62
N SER A 336 -13.01 22.47 6.46
CA SER A 336 -13.29 22.81 7.84
C SER A 336 -12.03 22.74 8.71
N ALA A 337 -12.10 23.23 9.95
CA ALA A 337 -11.02 23.08 10.93
C ALA A 337 -10.67 21.60 11.21
N VAL A 338 -11.64 20.68 11.08
CA VAL A 338 -11.39 19.24 11.18
C VAL A 338 -10.57 18.74 9.99
N GLY A 339 -10.89 19.16 8.77
CA GLY A 339 -10.11 18.80 7.58
C GLY A 339 -8.67 19.34 7.63
N TYR A 340 -8.48 20.62 7.96
CA TYR A 340 -7.13 21.17 8.13
C TYR A 340 -6.34 20.47 9.24
N GLY A 341 -6.95 20.23 10.39
CA GLY A 341 -6.32 19.49 11.48
C GLY A 341 -5.89 18.09 11.02
N ALA A 342 -6.77 17.38 10.32
CA ALA A 342 -6.50 16.02 9.86
C ALA A 342 -5.29 15.95 8.90
N ILE A 343 -5.24 16.79 7.87
CA ILE A 343 -4.09 16.79 6.94
C ILE A 343 -2.80 17.21 7.63
N MET A 344 -2.83 18.24 8.49
CA MET A 344 -1.66 18.65 9.27
C MET A 344 -1.17 17.54 10.19
N GLY A 345 -2.07 16.75 10.77
CA GLY A 345 -1.73 15.61 11.61
C GLY A 345 -0.96 14.54 10.85
N VAL A 346 -1.42 14.17 9.66
CA VAL A 346 -0.73 13.22 8.79
C VAL A 346 0.65 13.74 8.41
N LEU A 347 0.75 14.97 7.91
CA LEU A 347 2.01 15.55 7.43
C LEU A 347 3.04 15.67 8.55
N LYS A 348 2.66 16.18 9.73
CA LYS A 348 3.57 16.35 10.86
C LYS A 348 4.14 15.02 11.36
N ASN A 349 3.31 13.98 11.38
CA ASN A 349 3.68 12.70 11.98
C ASN A 349 4.15 11.66 10.94
N TYR A 350 4.34 12.05 9.68
CA TYR A 350 4.55 11.10 8.60
C TYR A 350 5.81 10.25 8.76
N GLU A 351 6.88 10.75 9.35
CA GLU A 351 8.10 9.96 9.60
C GLU A 351 7.86 8.78 10.57
N ALA A 352 6.86 8.87 11.44
CA ALA A 352 6.43 7.75 12.27
C ALA A 352 5.38 6.86 11.56
N ILE A 353 4.63 7.40 10.59
CA ILE A 353 3.65 6.67 9.77
C ILE A 353 4.35 5.83 8.70
N ASN A 354 5.36 6.38 8.02
CA ASN A 354 6.00 5.77 6.85
C ASN A 354 6.53 4.34 7.08
N PRO A 355 7.07 3.96 8.26
CA PRO A 355 7.42 2.57 8.57
C PRO A 355 6.28 1.56 8.32
N PHE A 356 5.04 1.96 8.58
CA PHE A 356 3.84 1.12 8.42
C PHE A 356 3.24 1.16 7.01
N VAL A 357 3.67 2.12 6.20
CA VAL A 357 3.22 2.31 4.81
C VAL A 357 4.22 1.70 3.82
N SER A 358 5.52 1.94 4.01
CA SER A 358 6.58 1.59 3.04
C SER A 358 7.61 0.65 3.67
N ALA A 359 7.18 -0.55 4.06
CA ALA A 359 7.97 -1.50 4.85
C ALA A 359 8.90 -2.42 4.04
N THR A 360 8.96 -2.31 2.69
CA THR A 360 9.74 -3.20 1.83
C THR A 360 10.75 -2.43 0.95
N ASN A 361 11.76 -3.13 0.43
CA ASN A 361 12.71 -2.53 -0.53
C ASN A 361 11.99 -2.00 -1.78
N ASP A 362 11.04 -2.74 -2.31
CA ASP A 362 10.31 -2.37 -3.53
C ASP A 362 9.41 -1.15 -3.28
N SER A 363 8.82 -1.00 -2.07
CA SER A 363 8.05 0.19 -1.68
C SER A 363 8.91 1.46 -1.74
N LEU A 364 10.13 1.42 -1.17
CA LEU A 364 11.05 2.55 -1.19
C LEU A 364 11.63 2.80 -2.59
N ASN A 365 11.83 1.75 -3.39
CA ASN A 365 12.24 1.90 -4.79
C ASN A 365 11.16 2.52 -5.68
N ARG A 366 9.87 2.37 -5.33
CA ARG A 366 8.77 3.06 -5.99
C ARG A 366 8.80 4.56 -5.72
N LEU A 367 9.12 4.97 -4.50
CA LEU A 367 9.11 6.36 -4.04
C LEU A 367 10.38 7.14 -4.46
N LYS A 368 10.72 7.08 -5.76
CA LYS A 368 11.87 7.79 -6.34
C LYS A 368 11.41 8.78 -7.41
N PRO A 369 12.14 9.91 -7.62
CA PRO A 369 11.81 10.87 -8.67
C PRO A 369 11.72 10.24 -10.05
N GLY A 370 10.87 10.82 -10.91
CA GLY A 370 10.67 10.38 -12.31
C GLY A 370 9.41 9.54 -12.54
N PHE A 371 8.58 9.32 -11.51
CA PHE A 371 7.28 8.63 -11.60
C PHE A 371 6.26 9.33 -10.72
N GLU A 372 4.97 9.05 -10.91
CA GLU A 372 3.86 9.66 -10.13
C GLU A 372 3.78 9.14 -8.68
N ALA A 373 4.89 9.03 -8.00
CA ALA A 373 4.95 8.56 -6.61
C ALA A 373 5.52 9.67 -5.70
N PRO A 374 5.00 9.85 -4.48
CA PRO A 374 5.47 10.90 -3.59
C PRO A 374 6.90 10.61 -3.11
N VAL A 375 7.76 11.63 -3.16
CA VAL A 375 9.16 11.53 -2.69
C VAL A 375 9.42 12.36 -1.44
N CYS A 376 8.42 13.09 -0.93
CA CYS A 376 8.58 13.96 0.23
C CYS A 376 7.24 14.28 0.89
N ILE A 377 7.29 14.87 2.09
CA ILE A 377 6.13 15.14 2.95
C ILE A 377 5.56 16.51 2.59
N VAL A 378 4.65 16.54 1.63
CA VAL A 378 4.01 17.78 1.14
C VAL A 378 2.59 17.50 0.67
N THR A 379 1.71 18.49 0.79
CA THR A 379 0.32 18.48 0.28
C THR A 379 0.11 19.55 -0.77
N SER A 380 -0.98 19.42 -1.54
CA SER A 380 -1.52 20.46 -2.42
C SER A 380 -3.03 20.57 -2.22
N LEU A 381 -3.55 21.79 -2.18
CA LEU A 381 -4.98 22.09 -2.04
C LEU A 381 -5.58 22.67 -3.31
N GLY A 382 -4.75 23.21 -4.21
CA GLY A 382 -5.12 24.05 -5.34
C GLY A 382 -4.92 25.54 -5.03
N HIS A 383 -4.97 26.36 -6.07
CA HIS A 383 -4.74 27.81 -5.94
C HIS A 383 -5.91 28.55 -5.28
N ASN A 384 -7.11 28.02 -5.37
CA ASN A 384 -8.29 28.58 -4.71
C ASN A 384 -9.33 27.48 -4.43
N PRO A 385 -10.27 27.72 -3.48
CA PRO A 385 -11.26 26.71 -3.08
C PRO A 385 -12.20 26.24 -4.19
N ALA A 386 -12.42 27.04 -5.23
CA ALA A 386 -13.32 26.68 -6.33
C ALA A 386 -12.67 25.74 -7.36
N VAL A 387 -11.32 25.66 -7.38
CA VAL A 387 -10.57 24.83 -8.33
C VAL A 387 -9.70 23.84 -7.53
N PRO A 388 -10.11 22.57 -7.44
CA PRO A 388 -9.33 21.53 -6.76
C PRO A 388 -7.93 21.37 -7.35
N SER A 389 -6.97 20.99 -6.50
CA SER A 389 -5.64 20.61 -6.97
C SER A 389 -5.70 19.39 -7.90
N ARG A 390 -4.79 19.37 -8.88
CA ARG A 390 -4.53 18.19 -9.73
C ARG A 390 -3.06 17.78 -9.64
N ASN A 391 -2.33 18.28 -8.66
CA ASN A 391 -0.94 17.94 -8.44
C ASN A 391 -0.85 16.49 -7.94
N ARG A 392 -0.13 15.62 -8.67
CA ARG A 392 0.09 14.21 -8.35
C ARG A 392 1.48 13.94 -7.76
N THR A 393 2.34 14.96 -7.62
CA THR A 393 3.72 14.82 -7.13
C THR A 393 3.83 14.94 -5.60
N ILE A 394 2.69 14.90 -4.90
CA ILE A 394 2.54 15.15 -3.46
C ILE A 394 2.25 13.88 -2.67
N LEU A 395 2.51 13.91 -1.36
CA LEU A 395 2.22 12.80 -0.46
C LEU A 395 0.72 12.60 -0.25
N ALA A 396 0.01 13.70 0.01
CA ALA A 396 -1.43 13.66 0.27
C ALA A 396 -2.12 14.85 -0.40
N GLY A 397 -3.14 14.56 -1.21
CA GLY A 397 -3.96 15.52 -1.95
C GLY A 397 -5.35 15.70 -1.36
N LEU A 398 -5.89 16.91 -1.47
CA LEU A 398 -7.29 17.19 -1.19
C LEU A 398 -8.14 16.86 -2.42
N VAL A 399 -8.97 15.83 -2.31
CA VAL A 399 -10.00 15.49 -3.31
C VAL A 399 -11.32 16.09 -2.87
N ARG A 400 -11.96 16.88 -3.73
CA ARG A 400 -13.25 17.49 -3.43
C ARG A 400 -14.06 17.81 -4.68
N ASP A 401 -15.36 17.83 -4.52
CA ASP A 401 -16.30 18.41 -5.48
C ASP A 401 -17.05 19.56 -4.81
N VAL A 402 -16.96 20.77 -5.38
CA VAL A 402 -17.58 21.98 -4.84
C VAL A 402 -19.10 21.85 -4.72
N ASN A 403 -19.73 21.02 -5.56
CA ASN A 403 -21.17 20.77 -5.56
C ASN A 403 -21.59 19.55 -4.74
N ASN A 404 -20.62 18.74 -4.27
CA ASN A 404 -20.87 17.55 -3.47
C ASN A 404 -19.94 17.53 -2.23
N PRO A 405 -20.35 18.12 -1.10
CA PRO A 405 -19.56 18.12 0.13
C PRO A 405 -19.15 16.71 0.61
N LEU A 406 -19.96 15.69 0.34
CA LEU A 406 -19.66 14.30 0.76
C LEU A 406 -18.44 13.72 0.04
N ALA A 407 -18.04 14.27 -1.10
CA ALA A 407 -16.86 13.83 -1.84
C ALA A 407 -15.53 14.31 -1.24
N THR A 408 -15.55 15.20 -0.22
CA THR A 408 -14.33 15.78 0.37
C THR A 408 -13.57 14.74 1.18
N ARG A 409 -12.31 14.45 0.79
CA ARG A 409 -11.45 13.45 1.40
C ARG A 409 -9.98 13.73 1.09
N PHE A 410 -9.07 13.02 1.72
CA PHE A 410 -7.66 13.01 1.33
C PHE A 410 -7.31 11.74 0.57
N GLU A 411 -6.51 11.87 -0.46
CA GLU A 411 -5.83 10.81 -1.17
C GLU A 411 -4.38 10.76 -0.70
N VAL A 412 -3.98 9.70 -0.02
CA VAL A 412 -2.60 9.43 0.38
C VAL A 412 -1.96 8.53 -0.67
N ARG A 413 -0.90 9.02 -1.34
CA ARG A 413 -0.34 8.39 -2.54
C ARG A 413 0.84 7.44 -2.28
N ALA A 414 1.35 7.37 -1.05
CA ALA A 414 2.49 6.52 -0.71
C ALA A 414 2.18 5.03 -0.53
N PRO A 415 0.98 4.60 -0.07
CA PRO A 415 0.67 3.18 0.02
C PRO A 415 0.82 2.45 -1.31
N ASN A 416 1.06 1.15 -1.24
CA ASN A 416 1.25 0.26 -2.37
C ASN A 416 0.63 -1.10 -2.04
N PRO A 417 0.39 -2.00 -3.00
CA PRO A 417 -0.34 -3.25 -2.75
C PRO A 417 0.30 -4.22 -1.74
N PHE A 418 1.52 -3.95 -1.27
CA PHE A 418 2.16 -4.67 -0.16
C PHE A 418 2.03 -3.95 1.19
N THR A 419 1.41 -2.78 1.22
CA THR A 419 1.08 -2.08 2.47
C THR A 419 0.06 -2.91 3.24
N ASN A 420 0.27 -3.04 4.54
CA ASN A 420 -0.76 -3.59 5.43
C ASN A 420 -1.81 -2.52 5.67
N THR A 421 -2.91 -2.56 4.91
CA THR A 421 -3.97 -1.54 4.87
C THR A 421 -4.57 -1.28 6.26
N TYR A 422 -4.75 -2.32 7.08
CA TYR A 422 -5.27 -2.17 8.45
C TYR A 422 -4.36 -1.29 9.32
N ILE A 423 -3.05 -1.55 9.29
CA ILE A 423 -2.08 -0.80 10.10
C ILE A 423 -1.87 0.62 9.53
N ALA A 424 -1.82 0.76 8.21
CA ALA A 424 -1.69 2.06 7.56
C ALA A 424 -2.87 2.98 7.89
N LEU A 425 -4.11 2.48 7.77
CA LEU A 425 -5.32 3.21 8.15
C LEU A 425 -5.30 3.60 9.64
N SER A 426 -4.87 2.69 10.53
CA SER A 426 -4.71 2.99 11.96
C SER A 426 -3.79 4.18 12.17
N ALA A 427 -2.60 4.17 11.55
CA ALA A 427 -1.62 5.25 11.68
C ALA A 427 -2.15 6.57 11.11
N PHE A 428 -2.85 6.55 9.97
CA PHE A 428 -3.46 7.75 9.39
C PHE A 428 -4.51 8.33 10.32
N TYR A 429 -5.49 7.55 10.78
CA TYR A 429 -6.58 8.07 11.62
C TYR A 429 -6.09 8.58 12.98
N LEU A 430 -5.11 7.92 13.59
CA LEU A 430 -4.50 8.38 14.84
C LEU A 430 -3.74 9.71 14.65
N ALA A 431 -2.98 9.85 13.57
CA ALA A 431 -2.31 11.11 13.24
C ALA A 431 -3.31 12.23 12.90
N MET A 432 -4.37 11.90 12.15
CA MET A 432 -5.42 12.86 11.81
C MET A 432 -6.10 13.41 13.06
N VAL A 433 -6.47 12.57 14.02
CA VAL A 433 -7.13 13.04 15.24
C VAL A 433 -6.22 13.90 16.12
N ASP A 434 -4.90 13.66 16.12
CA ASP A 434 -3.95 14.51 16.84
C ASP A 434 -3.96 15.95 16.31
N GLY A 435 -3.87 16.11 14.98
CA GLY A 435 -3.96 17.43 14.36
C GLY A 435 -5.34 18.09 14.52
N VAL A 436 -6.43 17.31 14.47
CA VAL A 436 -7.79 17.83 14.75
C VAL A 436 -7.89 18.33 16.19
N LYS A 437 -7.36 17.59 17.16
CA LYS A 437 -7.31 18.02 18.58
C LYS A 437 -6.55 19.33 18.73
N ALA A 438 -5.40 19.46 18.07
CA ALA A 438 -4.61 20.68 18.09
C ALA A 438 -5.39 21.88 17.50
N ALA A 439 -5.95 21.75 16.30
CA ALA A 439 -6.67 22.80 15.60
C ALA A 439 -7.93 23.27 16.38
N VAL A 440 -8.78 22.32 16.78
CA VAL A 440 -10.05 22.61 17.47
C VAL A 440 -9.81 23.11 18.90
N SER A 441 -8.84 22.53 19.62
CA SER A 441 -8.53 22.98 21.00
C SER A 441 -7.94 24.39 21.04
N ALA A 442 -7.16 24.77 20.02
CA ALA A 442 -6.63 26.11 19.87
C ALA A 442 -7.67 27.14 19.38
N GLY A 443 -8.88 26.69 19.00
CA GLY A 443 -9.96 27.56 18.52
C GLY A 443 -9.62 28.30 17.22
N LYS A 444 -8.79 27.68 16.36
CA LYS A 444 -8.32 28.31 15.14
C LYS A 444 -9.41 28.41 14.07
N THR A 445 -9.42 29.52 13.32
CA THR A 445 -10.28 29.71 12.14
C THR A 445 -9.72 28.96 10.94
N THR A 446 -10.54 28.71 9.93
CA THR A 446 -10.11 28.09 8.67
C THR A 446 -9.01 28.91 7.98
N GLU A 447 -9.07 30.26 8.07
CA GLU A 447 -8.04 31.15 7.54
C GLU A 447 -6.69 30.99 8.28
N GLU A 448 -6.71 30.97 9.62
CA GLU A 448 -5.50 30.74 10.43
C GLU A 448 -4.89 29.37 10.18
N LEU A 449 -5.72 28.34 9.95
CA LEU A 449 -5.27 26.97 9.66
C LEU A 449 -4.69 26.85 8.25
N LEU A 450 -5.27 27.56 7.28
CA LEU A 450 -4.70 27.67 5.93
C LEU A 450 -3.33 28.37 5.98
N ALA A 451 -3.21 29.45 6.77
CA ALA A 451 -1.95 30.15 6.97
C ALA A 451 -0.88 29.25 7.63
N GLU A 452 -1.26 28.46 8.65
CA GLU A 452 -0.36 27.48 9.30
C GLU A 452 0.14 26.44 8.30
N LEU A 453 -0.76 25.84 7.50
CA LEU A 453 -0.42 24.83 6.51
C LEU A 453 0.45 25.38 5.36
N SER A 454 0.26 26.66 5.02
CA SER A 454 0.92 27.34 3.90
C SER A 454 2.17 28.14 4.31
N LYS A 455 2.61 28.04 5.56
CA LYS A 455 3.76 28.80 6.05
C LYS A 455 5.07 28.38 5.39
N ASP A 456 5.97 29.34 5.19
CA ASP A 456 7.31 29.08 4.71
C ASP A 456 8.17 28.38 5.78
N ALA A 457 9.13 27.57 5.33
CA ALA A 457 10.15 27.02 6.20
C ALA A 457 10.92 28.14 6.92
N GLY A 458 11.11 28.01 8.22
CA GLY A 458 11.66 29.03 9.10
C GLY A 458 10.61 29.84 9.87
N THR A 459 9.35 29.80 9.46
CA THR A 459 8.24 30.50 10.12
C THR A 459 7.69 29.67 11.28
N PRO A 460 7.63 30.21 12.52
CA PRO A 460 7.00 29.52 13.64
C PRO A 460 5.51 29.26 13.36
N GLY A 461 5.02 28.10 13.77
CA GLY A 461 3.62 27.70 13.74
C GLY A 461 3.13 27.27 15.12
N PHE A 462 1.83 27.05 15.26
CA PHE A 462 1.28 26.54 16.54
C PHE A 462 1.33 25.01 16.63
N TYR A 463 1.39 24.32 15.48
CA TYR A 463 1.34 22.86 15.43
C TYR A 463 2.41 22.26 14.51
N LEU A 464 2.57 22.76 13.27
CA LEU A 464 3.53 22.25 12.30
C LEU A 464 4.98 22.67 12.62
N GLU A 465 5.94 21.86 12.27
CA GLU A 465 7.36 22.10 12.53
C GLU A 465 7.83 23.38 11.84
N LYS A 466 8.71 24.14 12.51
CA LYS A 466 9.20 25.43 12.04
C LYS A 466 10.05 25.32 10.78
N ASP A 467 10.89 24.30 10.70
CA ASP A 467 11.97 24.25 9.71
C ASP A 467 11.55 23.63 8.38
N ARG A 468 10.23 23.39 8.17
CA ARG A 468 9.67 22.79 6.97
C ARG A 468 8.56 23.66 6.36
N ALA A 469 8.35 23.46 5.05
CA ALA A 469 7.13 23.77 4.33
C ALA A 469 6.31 22.48 4.15
N TYR A 470 4.98 22.60 4.16
CA TYR A 470 4.08 21.45 4.08
C TYR A 470 3.11 21.51 2.91
N ARG A 471 3.07 22.62 2.18
CA ARG A 471 2.21 22.81 1.02
C ARG A 471 2.99 23.31 -0.18
N SER A 472 2.72 22.75 -1.35
CA SER A 472 3.18 23.24 -2.64
C SER A 472 2.12 22.99 -3.71
N GLU A 473 1.89 23.98 -4.57
CA GLU A 473 1.08 23.83 -5.77
C GLU A 473 1.95 23.60 -7.02
N HIS A 474 3.28 23.62 -6.85
CA HIS A 474 4.26 23.38 -7.91
C HIS A 474 4.54 21.88 -8.08
N ASP A 475 5.06 21.51 -9.24
CA ASP A 475 5.58 20.17 -9.45
C ASP A 475 6.82 19.93 -8.58
N VAL A 476 6.73 18.97 -7.67
CA VAL A 476 7.79 18.71 -6.68
C VAL A 476 9.05 18.13 -7.33
N PHE A 477 8.93 17.49 -8.49
CA PHE A 477 10.07 16.90 -9.20
C PHE A 477 10.77 17.90 -10.11
N GLU A 478 10.00 18.76 -10.79
CA GLU A 478 10.51 19.65 -11.83
C GLU A 478 10.90 21.03 -11.29
N ASP A 479 10.10 21.58 -10.34
CA ASP A 479 10.25 22.96 -9.86
C ASP A 479 11.23 23.08 -8.67
N TYR A 480 11.69 21.97 -8.09
CA TYR A 480 12.62 21.94 -6.95
C TYR A 480 13.81 21.04 -7.21
N SER A 481 15.03 21.52 -6.89
CA SER A 481 16.20 20.65 -6.84
C SER A 481 16.08 19.58 -5.73
N ALA A 482 16.90 18.53 -5.79
CA ALA A 482 16.89 17.49 -4.77
C ALA A 482 17.22 18.06 -3.37
N GLU A 483 18.17 18.98 -3.29
CA GLU A 483 18.59 19.65 -2.07
C GLU A 483 17.48 20.53 -1.49
N GLU A 484 16.72 21.23 -2.36
CA GLU A 484 15.58 22.03 -1.92
C GLU A 484 14.43 21.18 -1.42
N ARG A 485 14.10 20.07 -2.11
CA ARG A 485 13.10 19.10 -1.64
C ARG A 485 13.44 18.55 -0.27
N ASP A 486 14.69 18.07 -0.09
CA ASP A 486 15.16 17.50 1.17
C ASP A 486 15.08 18.52 2.32
N ARG A 487 15.43 19.76 2.04
CA ARG A 487 15.39 20.86 3.01
C ARG A 487 13.97 21.32 3.36
N LEU A 488 13.10 21.47 2.36
CA LEU A 488 11.75 22.04 2.55
C LEU A 488 10.75 20.99 3.02
N PHE A 489 10.79 19.80 2.42
CA PHE A 489 9.74 18.78 2.57
C PHE A 489 10.21 17.51 3.27
N GLY A 490 11.50 17.45 3.63
CA GLY A 490 12.12 16.31 4.29
C GLY A 490 12.62 15.24 3.33
N LYS A 491 13.76 14.66 3.68
CA LYS A 491 14.38 13.58 2.92
C LYS A 491 13.70 12.25 3.21
N PRO A 492 13.22 11.51 2.18
CA PRO A 492 12.67 10.18 2.38
C PRO A 492 13.77 9.18 2.79
N PRO A 493 13.45 8.12 3.54
CA PRO A 493 14.38 7.05 3.85
C PRO A 493 14.77 6.30 2.56
N ALA A 494 16.07 5.96 2.43
CA ALA A 494 16.58 5.23 1.27
C ALA A 494 16.53 3.71 1.44
N THR A 495 16.45 3.22 2.68
CA THR A 495 16.41 1.79 3.01
C THR A 495 15.33 1.48 4.04
N VAL A 496 14.95 0.20 4.12
CA VAL A 496 14.01 -0.27 5.16
C VAL A 496 14.58 -0.02 6.56
N TRP A 497 15.89 -0.17 6.74
CA TRP A 497 16.54 0.14 8.02
C TRP A 497 16.36 1.60 8.42
N GLU A 498 16.70 2.55 7.53
CA GLU A 498 16.49 3.97 7.79
C GLU A 498 15.03 4.30 8.12
N ASN A 499 14.10 3.68 7.41
CA ASN A 499 12.67 3.87 7.63
C ASN A 499 12.25 3.37 9.02
N MET A 500 12.64 2.15 9.41
CA MET A 500 12.32 1.58 10.72
C MET A 500 12.97 2.37 11.87
N LYS A 501 14.15 2.97 11.67
CA LYS A 501 14.77 3.88 12.65
C LYS A 501 13.91 5.11 12.96
N GLY A 502 12.96 5.47 12.10
CA GLY A 502 11.97 6.52 12.37
C GLY A 502 11.22 6.30 13.67
N ILE A 503 10.93 5.03 14.02
CA ILE A 503 10.26 4.66 15.29
C ILE A 503 11.07 5.07 16.53
N GLU A 504 12.39 4.96 16.48
CA GLU A 504 13.26 5.38 17.59
C GLU A 504 13.61 6.87 17.53
N LYS A 505 13.78 7.40 16.32
CA LYS A 505 14.22 8.79 16.08
C LYS A 505 13.16 9.84 16.44
N TYR A 506 11.87 9.49 16.28
CA TYR A 506 10.76 10.43 16.44
C TYR A 506 9.77 9.97 17.53
N PRO A 507 10.20 9.83 18.81
CA PRO A 507 9.36 9.26 19.88
C PRO A 507 8.06 10.03 20.11
N ASP A 508 8.06 11.36 19.96
CA ASP A 508 6.86 12.19 20.12
C ASP A 508 5.83 11.90 19.02
N LYS A 509 6.28 11.69 17.77
CA LYS A 509 5.40 11.31 16.64
C LYS A 509 4.90 9.88 16.77
N VAL A 510 5.74 8.98 17.29
CA VAL A 510 5.34 7.59 17.59
C VAL A 510 4.30 7.56 18.70
N ALA A 511 4.40 8.41 19.71
CA ALA A 511 3.39 8.52 20.77
C ALA A 511 2.01 8.88 20.20
N VAL A 512 1.94 9.66 19.12
CA VAL A 512 0.69 9.99 18.40
C VAL A 512 0.07 8.75 17.76
N ILE A 513 0.85 8.00 16.97
CA ILE A 513 0.34 6.83 16.24
C ILE A 513 0.19 5.57 17.11
N THR A 514 0.59 5.62 18.36
CA THR A 514 0.37 4.57 19.36
C THR A 514 -0.65 4.99 20.43
N ALA A 515 -1.31 6.12 20.25
CA ALA A 515 -2.31 6.62 21.17
C ALA A 515 -3.50 5.64 21.33
N GLY A 516 -4.22 5.73 22.44
CA GLY A 516 -5.36 4.86 22.71
C GLY A 516 -5.00 3.40 22.99
N ASN A 517 -3.73 3.09 23.18
CA ASN A 517 -3.23 1.72 23.41
C ASN A 517 -3.57 0.72 22.28
N ALA A 518 -3.88 1.24 21.09
CA ALA A 518 -4.20 0.44 19.92
C ALA A 518 -2.95 -0.28 19.37
N PHE A 519 -1.87 0.48 19.20
CA PHE A 519 -0.62 -0.03 18.69
C PHE A 519 0.42 -0.14 19.82
N ARG A 520 0.23 -1.13 20.68
CA ARG A 520 1.08 -1.35 21.86
C ARG A 520 2.52 -1.66 21.47
N LYS A 521 3.47 -1.27 22.34
CA LYS A 521 4.90 -1.47 22.09
C LYS A 521 5.29 -2.89 21.61
N PRO A 522 4.81 -4.00 22.20
CA PRO A 522 5.15 -5.34 21.70
C PRO A 522 4.72 -5.57 20.24
N LEU A 523 3.59 -4.98 19.79
CA LEU A 523 3.13 -5.07 18.41
C LEU A 523 4.02 -4.24 17.47
N VAL A 524 4.41 -3.04 17.89
CA VAL A 524 5.37 -2.20 17.13
C VAL A 524 6.70 -2.92 16.99
N ASP A 525 7.24 -3.47 18.09
CA ASP A 525 8.51 -4.21 18.09
C ASP A 525 8.43 -5.45 17.18
N ALA A 526 7.32 -6.20 17.24
CA ALA A 526 7.09 -7.36 16.38
C ALA A 526 7.02 -6.98 14.90
N PHE A 527 6.32 -5.89 14.56
CA PHE A 527 6.25 -5.35 13.20
C PHE A 527 7.65 -4.96 12.69
N VAL A 528 8.40 -4.16 13.45
CA VAL A 528 9.75 -3.72 13.08
C VAL A 528 10.68 -4.92 12.87
N ASN A 529 10.67 -5.88 13.79
CA ASN A 529 11.49 -7.09 13.67
C ASN A 529 11.11 -7.92 12.44
N GLY A 530 9.82 -8.05 12.14
CA GLY A 530 9.32 -8.71 10.93
C GLY A 530 9.77 -8.00 9.64
N ALA A 531 9.67 -6.67 9.60
CA ALA A 531 10.12 -5.86 8.46
C ALA A 531 11.64 -5.98 8.24
N LEU A 532 12.45 -5.95 9.31
CA LEU A 532 13.90 -6.11 9.23
C LEU A 532 14.30 -7.52 8.80
N LEU A 533 13.60 -8.55 9.25
CA LEU A 533 13.83 -9.92 8.79
C LEU A 533 13.54 -10.06 7.29
N ARG A 534 12.42 -9.49 6.81
CA ARG A 534 12.09 -9.44 5.38
C ARG A 534 13.14 -8.67 4.59
N TRP A 535 13.55 -7.50 5.04
CA TRP A 535 14.61 -6.68 4.43
C TRP A 535 15.91 -7.48 4.23
N LYS A 536 16.40 -8.13 5.30
CA LYS A 536 17.58 -9.00 5.27
C LYS A 536 17.41 -10.15 4.28
N THR A 537 16.27 -10.81 4.30
CA THR A 537 15.97 -11.95 3.43
C THR A 537 15.93 -11.51 1.97
N GLU A 538 15.21 -10.45 1.64
CA GLU A 538 15.14 -9.92 0.27
C GLU A 538 16.51 -9.52 -0.28
N LEU A 539 17.34 -8.84 0.51
CA LEU A 539 18.69 -8.48 0.09
C LEU A 539 19.54 -9.70 -0.22
N THR A 540 19.50 -10.73 0.64
CA THR A 540 20.40 -11.88 0.53
C THR A 540 19.95 -12.92 -0.47
N THR A 541 18.63 -13.10 -0.67
CA THR A 541 18.06 -14.18 -1.50
C THR A 541 17.51 -13.73 -2.84
N ARG A 542 17.22 -12.43 -3.01
CA ARG A 542 16.67 -11.87 -4.25
C ARG A 542 17.57 -10.77 -4.83
N ILE A 543 17.72 -9.63 -4.15
CA ILE A 543 18.30 -8.41 -4.74
C ILE A 543 19.79 -8.61 -5.10
N ILE A 544 20.60 -9.17 -4.18
CA ILE A 544 22.02 -9.42 -4.49
C ILE A 544 22.18 -10.50 -5.57
N PRO A 545 21.46 -11.64 -5.54
CA PRO A 545 21.48 -12.61 -6.64
C PRO A 545 21.07 -12.02 -7.99
N GLU A 546 19.95 -11.29 -8.09
CA GLU A 546 19.51 -10.62 -9.33
C GLU A 546 20.58 -9.64 -9.87
N ASN A 547 21.20 -8.84 -9.00
CA ASN A 547 22.29 -7.94 -9.37
C ASN A 547 23.55 -8.72 -9.83
N LEU A 548 23.84 -9.85 -9.20
CA LEU A 548 24.97 -10.69 -9.59
C LEU A 548 24.77 -11.31 -10.98
N ASP A 549 23.57 -11.76 -11.29
CA ASP A 549 23.23 -12.33 -12.59
C ASP A 549 23.31 -11.23 -13.67
N MET A 550 22.77 -10.05 -13.44
CA MET A 550 22.94 -8.89 -14.32
C MET A 550 24.44 -8.56 -14.58
N ILE A 551 25.28 -8.59 -13.54
CA ILE A 551 26.73 -8.36 -13.68
C ILE A 551 27.38 -9.43 -14.56
N ARG A 552 26.91 -10.69 -14.49
CA ARG A 552 27.43 -11.81 -15.30
C ARG A 552 27.07 -11.67 -16.76
N GLU A 553 25.87 -11.16 -17.08
CA GLU A 553 25.44 -10.87 -18.45
C GLU A 553 26.27 -9.77 -19.14
N TYR A 554 26.88 -8.85 -18.38
CA TYR A 554 27.69 -7.78 -18.92
C TYR A 554 29.08 -8.31 -19.33
N GLN A 555 29.26 -8.54 -20.64
CA GLN A 555 30.45 -9.11 -21.23
C GLN A 555 31.20 -8.09 -22.11
N CYS A 556 32.48 -8.35 -22.39
CA CYS A 556 33.22 -7.61 -23.39
C CYS A 556 32.72 -7.99 -24.80
N LEU A 557 32.24 -7.01 -25.54
CA LEU A 557 31.63 -7.20 -26.84
C LEU A 557 32.61 -6.94 -28.02
N HIS A 558 33.81 -6.42 -27.74
CA HIS A 558 34.84 -6.20 -28.73
C HIS A 558 36.04 -7.13 -28.49
N ASN A 559 36.83 -7.32 -29.53
CA ASN A 559 38.09 -8.04 -29.49
C ASN A 559 39.22 -7.16 -30.03
N GLN A 560 40.47 -7.67 -30.09
CA GLN A 560 41.63 -6.92 -30.57
C GLN A 560 41.53 -6.44 -32.02
N THR A 561 40.64 -7.02 -32.83
CA THR A 561 40.47 -6.70 -34.25
C THR A 561 39.35 -5.68 -34.48
N THR A 562 38.29 -5.72 -33.65
CA THR A 562 37.09 -4.87 -33.80
C THR A 562 37.04 -3.73 -32.80
N GLY A 563 37.83 -3.78 -31.71
CA GLY A 563 37.85 -2.77 -30.69
C GLY A 563 38.71 -1.56 -31.04
N THR A 564 38.37 -0.43 -30.43
CA THR A 564 39.15 0.81 -30.44
C THR A 564 39.66 1.09 -29.04
N ASP A 565 40.61 2.02 -28.91
CA ASP A 565 41.07 2.50 -27.61
C ASP A 565 39.97 3.04 -26.70
N VAL A 566 38.90 3.60 -27.28
CA VAL A 566 37.69 4.05 -26.58
C VAL A 566 36.91 2.87 -25.98
N ASP A 567 36.82 1.76 -26.72
CA ASP A 567 36.11 0.56 -26.26
C ASP A 567 36.87 -0.14 -25.16
N ASP A 568 38.21 -0.22 -25.29
CA ASP A 568 39.08 -0.74 -24.24
C ASP A 568 38.98 0.08 -22.94
N GLU A 569 39.00 1.42 -23.04
CA GLU A 569 38.84 2.31 -21.89
C GLU A 569 37.48 2.15 -21.21
N LYS A 570 36.40 2.14 -21.99
CA LYS A 570 35.04 1.94 -21.48
C LYS A 570 34.92 0.59 -20.77
N TRP A 571 35.38 -0.47 -21.41
CA TRP A 571 35.32 -1.81 -20.83
C TRP A 571 36.16 -1.96 -19.56
N ALA A 572 37.35 -1.38 -19.52
CA ALA A 572 38.19 -1.38 -18.32
C ALA A 572 37.48 -0.77 -17.11
N LYS A 573 36.78 0.36 -17.29
CA LYS A 573 35.96 1.00 -16.23
C LYS A 573 34.80 0.11 -15.81
N ILE A 574 34.05 -0.46 -16.76
CA ILE A 574 32.95 -1.38 -16.49
C ILE A 574 33.45 -2.59 -15.71
N ASN A 575 34.55 -3.22 -16.15
CA ASN A 575 35.08 -4.40 -15.50
C ASN A 575 35.63 -4.11 -14.09
N ALA A 576 36.23 -2.96 -13.89
CA ALA A 576 36.66 -2.52 -12.54
C ALA A 576 35.47 -2.42 -11.58
N LEU A 577 34.36 -1.86 -12.03
CA LEU A 577 33.14 -1.73 -11.22
C LEU A 577 32.46 -3.10 -10.99
N ARG A 578 32.44 -3.99 -11.97
CA ARG A 578 31.97 -5.38 -11.81
C ARG A 578 32.78 -6.14 -10.72
N VAL A 579 34.10 -5.99 -10.76
CA VAL A 579 35.01 -6.59 -9.76
C VAL A 579 34.73 -6.02 -8.37
N TYR A 580 34.62 -4.70 -8.24
CA TYR A 580 34.31 -4.05 -6.96
C TYR A 580 33.01 -4.56 -6.34
N LEU A 581 31.95 -4.67 -7.15
CA LEU A 581 30.62 -5.11 -6.71
C LEU A 581 30.58 -6.58 -6.31
N ALA A 582 31.13 -7.47 -7.14
CA ALA A 582 30.79 -8.89 -7.08
C ALA A 582 31.98 -9.85 -6.87
N LYS A 583 33.24 -9.42 -7.06
CA LYS A 583 34.38 -10.34 -7.05
C LYS A 583 35.31 -10.14 -5.85
N ASP A 584 35.34 -11.16 -4.97
CA ASP A 584 36.29 -11.18 -3.86
C ASP A 584 37.74 -11.38 -4.34
N SER A 585 38.66 -10.71 -3.67
CA SER A 585 40.10 -10.92 -3.82
C SER A 585 40.73 -11.28 -2.46
N LYS A 586 41.99 -11.68 -2.49
CA LYS A 586 42.72 -11.92 -1.24
C LYS A 586 42.89 -10.63 -0.41
N ALA A 587 42.97 -9.49 -1.07
CA ALA A 587 43.19 -8.19 -0.42
C ALA A 587 41.89 -7.52 0.04
N GLN A 588 40.79 -7.74 -0.69
CA GLN A 588 39.54 -7.04 -0.44
C GLN A 588 38.32 -7.91 -0.81
N LYS A 589 37.32 -7.89 0.05
CA LYS A 589 36.00 -8.47 -0.22
C LYS A 589 35.17 -7.52 -1.10
N SER A 590 34.39 -8.11 -2.01
CA SER A 590 33.43 -7.38 -2.83
C SER A 590 32.36 -6.69 -1.99
N LEU A 591 31.71 -5.68 -2.56
CA LEU A 591 30.64 -4.97 -1.87
C LEU A 591 29.50 -5.93 -1.47
N PHE A 592 29.11 -6.86 -2.36
CA PHE A 592 28.08 -7.86 -2.06
C PHE A 592 28.45 -8.78 -0.91
N CYS A 593 29.71 -9.19 -0.83
CA CYS A 593 30.19 -10.03 0.27
C CYS A 593 30.20 -9.26 1.60
N ARG A 594 30.66 -8.01 1.59
CA ARG A 594 30.65 -7.13 2.77
C ARG A 594 29.23 -6.87 3.28
N LEU A 595 28.30 -6.54 2.38
CA LEU A 595 26.89 -6.32 2.71
C LEU A 595 26.26 -7.57 3.35
N LYS A 596 26.46 -8.77 2.75
CA LYS A 596 25.97 -10.02 3.34
C LYS A 596 26.56 -10.29 4.72
N SER A 597 27.85 -9.97 4.92
CA SER A 597 28.53 -10.15 6.20
C SER A 597 27.98 -9.21 7.27
N ALA A 598 27.75 -7.93 6.95
CA ALA A 598 27.15 -6.95 7.85
C ALA A 598 25.71 -7.33 8.26
N LEU A 599 24.90 -7.79 7.29
CA LEU A 599 23.54 -8.29 7.57
C LEU A 599 23.56 -9.52 8.50
N ALA A 600 24.53 -10.43 8.31
CA ALA A 600 24.67 -11.61 9.16
C ALA A 600 25.15 -11.25 10.58
N ALA A 601 26.01 -10.24 10.71
CA ALA A 601 26.53 -9.74 11.99
C ALA A 601 25.53 -8.85 12.75
N GLY A 602 24.41 -8.41 12.12
CA GLY A 602 23.48 -7.46 12.71
C GLY A 602 23.97 -6.00 12.68
N GLU A 603 24.99 -5.70 11.87
CA GLU A 603 25.56 -4.36 11.67
C GLU A 603 24.69 -3.58 10.66
N TYR A 604 23.44 -3.28 11.04
CA TYR A 604 22.41 -2.79 10.12
C TYR A 604 22.67 -1.37 9.59
N ASP A 605 23.32 -0.49 10.34
CA ASP A 605 23.72 0.83 9.83
C ASP A 605 24.72 0.67 8.67
N ALA A 606 25.77 -0.14 8.86
CA ALA A 606 26.74 -0.42 7.82
C ALA A 606 26.13 -1.15 6.62
N ALA A 607 25.17 -2.07 6.86
CA ALA A 607 24.46 -2.76 5.80
C ALA A 607 23.58 -1.80 4.98
N SER A 608 22.91 -0.85 5.64
CA SER A 608 22.10 0.20 5.00
C SER A 608 22.97 1.09 4.09
N ASP A 609 24.10 1.59 4.60
CA ASP A 609 25.03 2.39 3.80
C ASP A 609 25.54 1.62 2.58
N MET A 610 25.92 0.34 2.77
CA MET A 610 26.36 -0.51 1.66
C MET A 610 25.23 -0.84 0.67
N GLN A 611 23.98 -0.92 1.10
CA GLN A 611 22.82 -1.08 0.19
C GLN A 611 22.65 0.17 -0.68
N ILE A 612 22.76 1.37 -0.10
CA ILE A 612 22.69 2.64 -0.84
C ILE A 612 23.80 2.70 -1.87
N GLU A 613 25.04 2.39 -1.45
CA GLU A 613 26.20 2.32 -2.34
C GLU A 613 25.99 1.30 -3.48
N MET A 614 25.51 0.10 -3.14
CA MET A 614 25.20 -0.95 -4.13
C MET A 614 24.20 -0.45 -5.17
N SER A 615 23.12 0.18 -4.74
CA SER A 615 22.10 0.71 -5.65
C SER A 615 22.67 1.76 -6.61
N ALA A 616 23.43 2.72 -6.09
CA ALA A 616 24.07 3.75 -6.90
C ALA A 616 25.10 3.16 -7.89
N LYS A 617 25.92 2.21 -7.44
CA LYS A 617 26.92 1.55 -8.28
C LYS A 617 26.32 0.62 -9.34
N MET A 618 25.18 -0.01 -9.07
CA MET A 618 24.46 -0.80 -10.08
C MET A 618 23.86 0.09 -11.16
N GLU A 619 23.30 1.25 -10.83
CA GLU A 619 22.80 2.22 -11.83
C GLU A 619 23.97 2.82 -12.65
N GLU A 620 25.09 3.15 -12.02
CA GLU A 620 26.30 3.57 -12.71
C GLU A 620 26.77 2.50 -13.72
N LEU A 621 26.86 1.24 -13.27
CA LEU A 621 27.27 0.11 -14.10
C LEU A 621 26.34 -0.08 -15.30
N LYS A 622 25.05 -0.03 -15.10
CA LYS A 622 24.03 -0.15 -16.15
C LYS A 622 24.14 0.96 -17.19
N SER A 623 24.32 2.20 -16.73
CA SER A 623 24.52 3.36 -17.62
C SER A 623 25.82 3.23 -18.43
N MET A 624 26.91 2.85 -17.79
CA MET A 624 28.21 2.64 -18.46
C MET A 624 28.12 1.53 -19.52
N TYR A 625 27.49 0.39 -19.19
CA TYR A 625 27.35 -0.72 -20.12
C TYR A 625 26.44 -0.38 -21.30
N SER A 626 25.34 0.34 -21.05
CA SER A 626 24.46 0.85 -22.13
C SER A 626 25.22 1.78 -23.09
N ASN A 627 26.04 2.69 -22.56
CA ASN A 627 26.87 3.60 -23.36
C ASN A 627 28.01 2.88 -24.10
N TYR A 628 28.53 1.81 -23.53
CA TYR A 628 29.52 0.95 -24.20
C TYR A 628 28.86 0.23 -25.39
N LYS A 629 27.69 -0.41 -25.20
CA LYS A 629 26.93 -1.09 -26.27
C LYS A 629 26.61 -0.17 -27.43
N LYS A 630 26.27 1.10 -27.19
CA LYS A 630 25.97 2.06 -28.28
C LYS A 630 27.16 2.35 -29.20
N ASN A 631 28.39 2.06 -28.78
CA ASN A 631 29.58 2.25 -29.59
C ASN A 631 29.95 1.02 -30.45
N MET A 632 29.26 -0.11 -30.22
CA MET A 632 29.51 -1.33 -30.98
C MET A 632 28.80 -1.28 -32.35
N ILE A 633 29.57 -1.43 -33.43
CA ILE A 633 29.03 -1.47 -34.80
C ILE A 633 28.77 -2.93 -35.20
N ASP A 634 29.65 -3.84 -34.82
CA ASP A 634 29.61 -5.26 -35.17
C ASP A 634 29.25 -6.11 -33.93
N CYS A 635 28.16 -5.81 -33.27
CA CYS A 635 27.62 -6.74 -32.29
C CYS A 635 27.03 -7.93 -33.07
N CYS A 636 27.84 -8.93 -33.35
CA CYS A 636 27.32 -10.27 -33.65
C CYS A 636 26.64 -10.75 -32.36
N ILE A 637 25.34 -10.58 -32.31
CA ILE A 637 24.48 -11.37 -31.42
C ILE A 637 24.43 -12.74 -32.10
N GLU A 638 25.33 -13.65 -31.69
CA GLU A 638 25.17 -15.08 -31.93
C GLU A 638 24.11 -15.63 -31.01
#